data_931d175ee5af3d7a1a1472bf5a946e79
#
_entry.id   931d175ee5af3d7a1a1472bf5a946e79
#
_cell.length_a   1.000
_cell.length_b   1.000
_cell.length_c   1.000
_cell.angle_alpha   90.00
_cell.angle_beta   90.00
_cell.angle_gamma   90.00
#
_symmetry.space_group_name_H-M   'P 1'
#
loop_
_entity.id
_entity.type
_entity.pdbx_description
1 polymer ?
#
loop_
_entity_poly.entity_id
_entity_poly.type
_entity_poly.pdbx_seq_one_letter_code
_entity_poly.pdbx_strand_id
1 'polypeptide(L)'
;MLFSGKRFLGFLIATVFTGLPTTAQQSASAPNLDFPTILYGAAYYNEYTPQDTPNAQDVRLAKDVTLMKDAGLNVVRMGESTWSLWEPEDGRFEYAWMDHIVDAMGKAGIKVILGTPTYSIPAWMAHQHPEILARNLGGHQNTYGMRQNMDTDSPAYRFYAERLIRHIAAHYKDNPNVIGWQLDNETSSYDAANPDVFIGFQHYLEKKFGTPEALSKAWFLNYWGENLHTWEDLPTRDAAQSTGYKLEWSRWSQMRVTDFLQWQAALVRECASPSQFVTTDYGGMMRRDVNEEAVANSLDIIADNIYHGTQDHFDGSFQALQGDFSRSLKHTNFLVTETNGQTIGWDSASQYPPYDGQMREDVYTHISNGASMVEYWHWASIAANQETYWKGVLSHDLEPNRAYAEVARTAHELQRVGPHIVGMKKHSDVAILWSRDSANAISFMPFGGDVPARSWTHSTDGYLSLVQEIHHSLYELNIDSDFVFPETQDFSAYKVLIVPALYISDDALLKRISDYVKNGGHVVMTFKSGFANENSAVRWIRAPGPLREAAGFSYQEFSNLEHPLTLKDDPFHAGSDNQVKYWAEFLMTEHAKPIAFYDHPFFGRWPAITENDYGSGTLLYEGTFLSEPLQTDVLRGVMEKAGLTGPDQQLPPSVHATHGINRLGKRLHFYFNYSSAAVKITYPYGAGVNLLDQAPVAKTAVLTLAPWDLAIIEEN
;
A
#
# COMPACT_ATOMS: atom_id res chain seq x y z
N MET A 1 -27.45 67.73 37.02
CA MET A 1 -27.40 69.00 36.25
C MET A 1 -27.23 68.61 34.81
N LEU A 2 -28.28 68.55 34.08
CA LEU A 2 -28.81 69.55 33.13
C LEU A 2 -28.06 69.59 31.79
N PHE A 3 -28.73 69.04 30.76
CA PHE A 3 -28.93 69.53 29.39
C PHE A 3 -27.72 69.41 28.42
N SER A 4 -27.84 69.09 27.16
CA SER A 4 -28.88 69.34 26.16
C SER A 4 -28.63 68.42 24.92
N GLY A 5 -29.70 68.01 24.27
CA GLY A 5 -29.67 67.27 23.00
C GLY A 5 -29.35 68.14 21.79
N LYS A 6 -28.84 67.48 20.75
CA LYS A 6 -28.98 67.99 19.37
C LYS A 6 -29.28 66.78 18.45
N ARG A 7 -30.40 66.83 17.79
CA ARG A 7 -30.80 66.00 16.67
C ARG A 7 -29.95 66.37 15.46
N PHE A 8 -29.41 65.35 14.79
CA PHE A 8 -28.89 65.48 13.43
C PHE A 8 -29.66 64.54 12.50
N LEU A 9 -30.16 65.19 11.46
CA LEU A 9 -30.91 64.62 10.34
C LEU A 9 -29.96 63.75 9.49
N GLY A 10 -30.27 62.48 9.32
CA GLY A 10 -29.53 61.58 8.45
C GLY A 10 -30.05 61.71 7.01
N PHE A 11 -29.17 62.06 6.09
CA PHE A 11 -29.39 61.90 4.65
C PHE A 11 -29.14 60.45 4.24
N LEU A 12 -30.16 59.77 3.70
CA LEU A 12 -30.03 58.48 3.03
C LEU A 12 -29.45 58.71 1.62
N ILE A 13 -28.21 58.30 1.40
CA ILE A 13 -27.65 58.21 0.05
C ILE A 13 -27.86 56.73 -0.38
N ALA A 14 -28.79 56.55 -1.31
CA ALA A 14 -28.97 55.24 -1.99
C ALA A 14 -27.85 55.07 -3.01
N THR A 15 -26.87 54.23 -2.68
CA THR A 15 -25.85 53.78 -3.62
C THR A 15 -26.41 52.62 -4.46
N VAL A 16 -26.66 52.89 -5.73
CA VAL A 16 -27.01 51.88 -6.72
C VAL A 16 -25.72 51.07 -7.02
N PHE A 17 -25.65 49.85 -6.48
CA PHE A 17 -24.65 48.87 -6.91
C PHE A 17 -25.08 48.32 -8.27
N THR A 18 -24.44 48.75 -9.33
CA THR A 18 -24.46 48.06 -10.62
C THR A 18 -23.67 46.76 -10.44
N GLY A 19 -24.38 45.64 -10.41
CA GLY A 19 -23.76 44.33 -10.38
C GLY A 19 -22.91 44.11 -11.64
N LEU A 20 -21.60 43.97 -11.45
CA LEU A 20 -20.73 43.35 -12.42
C LEU A 20 -21.16 41.88 -12.56
N PRO A 21 -21.19 41.32 -13.77
CA PRO A 21 -21.46 39.90 -13.94
C PRO A 21 -20.37 39.11 -13.22
N THR A 22 -20.75 38.36 -12.20
CA THR A 22 -19.94 37.26 -11.66
C THR A 22 -19.68 36.31 -12.82
N THR A 23 -18.46 36.32 -13.35
CA THR A 23 -17.97 35.22 -14.17
C THR A 23 -18.14 33.96 -13.32
N ALA A 24 -19.05 33.09 -13.75
CA ALA A 24 -19.14 31.75 -13.21
C ALA A 24 -17.75 31.15 -13.29
N GLN A 25 -17.13 30.93 -12.14
CA GLN A 25 -15.94 30.14 -12.00
C GLN A 25 -16.36 28.77 -12.55
N GLN A 26 -15.94 28.43 -13.77
CA GLN A 26 -16.08 27.06 -14.28
C GLN A 26 -15.47 26.16 -13.20
N SER A 27 -16.28 25.32 -12.61
CA SER A 27 -15.80 24.24 -11.74
C SER A 27 -14.76 23.49 -12.58
N ALA A 28 -13.51 23.50 -12.13
CA ALA A 28 -12.49 22.68 -12.73
C ALA A 28 -13.06 21.26 -12.84
N SER A 29 -13.07 20.70 -14.04
CA SER A 29 -13.54 19.33 -14.24
C SER A 29 -12.67 18.39 -13.40
N ALA A 30 -13.27 17.54 -12.60
CA ALA A 30 -12.53 16.52 -11.86
C ALA A 30 -11.73 15.63 -12.83
N PRO A 31 -10.59 15.08 -12.40
CA PRO A 31 -9.81 14.17 -13.24
C PRO A 31 -10.67 13.00 -13.72
N ASN A 32 -10.44 12.58 -14.96
CA ASN A 32 -11.19 11.47 -15.54
C ASN A 32 -10.61 10.14 -15.08
N LEU A 33 -11.26 9.51 -14.09
CA LEU A 33 -10.94 8.17 -13.58
C LEU A 33 -11.90 7.09 -14.08
N ASP A 34 -12.87 7.45 -14.93
CA ASP A 34 -13.81 6.50 -15.55
C ASP A 34 -13.21 5.94 -16.85
N PHE A 35 -12.27 5.01 -16.67
CA PHE A 35 -11.63 4.34 -17.80
C PHE A 35 -12.65 3.45 -18.54
N PRO A 36 -12.67 3.47 -19.87
CA PRO A 36 -13.63 2.67 -20.65
C PRO A 36 -13.31 1.17 -20.62
N THR A 37 -12.08 0.80 -20.32
CA THR A 37 -11.55 -0.56 -20.21
C THR A 37 -10.37 -0.56 -19.25
N ILE A 38 -9.83 -1.75 -18.94
CA ILE A 38 -8.58 -1.87 -18.19
C ILE A 38 -7.44 -1.19 -18.98
N LEU A 39 -6.67 -0.36 -18.30
CA LEU A 39 -5.40 0.13 -18.80
C LEU A 39 -4.35 -0.98 -18.65
N TYR A 40 -3.65 -1.29 -19.75
CA TYR A 40 -2.68 -2.37 -19.75
C TYR A 40 -1.45 -2.00 -20.55
N GLY A 41 -0.28 -2.07 -19.91
CA GLY A 41 0.94 -1.56 -20.51
C GLY A 41 2.22 -1.92 -19.79
N ALA A 42 3.20 -1.04 -19.91
CA ALA A 42 4.51 -1.19 -19.26
C ALA A 42 5.18 0.18 -19.06
N ALA A 43 6.08 0.26 -18.10
CA ALA A 43 7.04 1.35 -18.02
C ALA A 43 7.93 1.35 -19.27
N TYR A 44 8.14 2.53 -19.88
CA TYR A 44 8.85 2.64 -21.15
C TYR A 44 9.94 3.71 -21.13
N TYR A 45 11.15 3.33 -21.54
CA TYR A 45 12.34 4.19 -21.50
C TYR A 45 13.11 4.08 -22.81
N ASN A 46 12.75 4.90 -23.81
CA ASN A 46 13.46 4.96 -25.10
C ASN A 46 14.92 5.39 -24.92
N GLU A 47 15.19 6.20 -23.89
CA GLU A 47 16.52 6.69 -23.53
C GLU A 47 17.48 5.59 -23.04
N TYR A 48 16.97 4.43 -22.64
CA TYR A 48 17.79 3.26 -22.28
C TYR A 48 18.20 2.40 -23.47
N THR A 49 17.70 2.73 -24.65
CA THR A 49 18.07 2.01 -25.88
C THR A 49 19.56 2.18 -26.18
N PRO A 50 20.30 1.10 -26.49
CA PRO A 50 21.68 1.18 -26.96
C PRO A 50 21.83 2.11 -28.18
N GLN A 51 22.84 3.01 -28.15
CA GLN A 51 23.06 4.03 -29.17
C GLN A 51 24.26 3.71 -30.05
N ASP A 52 24.37 2.51 -30.56
CA ASP A 52 25.47 1.98 -31.35
C ASP A 52 25.46 2.48 -32.81
N THR A 53 24.36 3.07 -33.29
CA THR A 53 24.23 3.65 -34.63
C THR A 53 23.53 5.02 -34.57
N PRO A 54 23.79 5.92 -35.54
CA PRO A 54 23.00 7.14 -35.67
C PRO A 54 21.51 6.80 -35.82
N ASN A 55 20.64 7.52 -35.11
CA ASN A 55 19.18 7.32 -35.06
C ASN A 55 18.72 5.98 -34.45
N ALA A 56 19.56 5.27 -33.70
CA ALA A 56 19.18 4.00 -33.05
C ALA A 56 17.90 4.14 -32.20
N GLN A 57 17.78 5.24 -31.45
CA GLN A 57 16.60 5.51 -30.61
C GLN A 57 15.33 5.70 -31.43
N ASP A 58 15.37 6.43 -32.58
CA ASP A 58 14.20 6.65 -33.45
C ASP A 58 13.75 5.34 -34.10
N VAL A 59 14.72 4.54 -34.59
CA VAL A 59 14.45 3.23 -35.20
C VAL A 59 13.83 2.30 -34.12
N ARG A 60 14.36 2.33 -32.92
CA ARG A 60 13.85 1.51 -31.80
C ARG A 60 12.45 1.96 -31.37
N LEU A 61 12.22 3.26 -31.21
CA LEU A 61 10.90 3.81 -30.89
C LEU A 61 9.84 3.36 -31.90
N ALA A 62 10.12 3.48 -33.18
CA ALA A 62 9.18 3.06 -34.23
C ALA A 62 8.86 1.55 -34.13
N LYS A 63 9.85 0.71 -33.84
CA LYS A 63 9.68 -0.73 -33.63
C LYS A 63 8.89 -1.03 -32.36
N ASP A 64 9.22 -0.40 -31.23
CA ASP A 64 8.55 -0.61 -29.95
C ASP A 64 7.08 -0.21 -30.02
N VAL A 65 6.77 0.97 -30.59
CA VAL A 65 5.38 1.42 -30.78
C VAL A 65 4.59 0.44 -31.64
N THR A 66 5.22 -0.11 -32.68
CA THR A 66 4.59 -1.13 -33.55
C THR A 66 4.29 -2.39 -32.73
N LEU A 67 5.28 -2.90 -31.99
CA LEU A 67 5.13 -4.10 -31.16
C LEU A 67 4.08 -3.91 -30.04
N MET A 68 4.08 -2.77 -29.36
CA MET A 68 3.08 -2.45 -28.33
C MET A 68 1.66 -2.42 -28.91
N LYS A 69 1.50 -1.76 -30.06
CA LYS A 69 0.22 -1.69 -30.76
C LYS A 69 -0.26 -3.06 -31.22
N ASP A 70 0.63 -3.87 -31.80
CA ASP A 70 0.32 -5.22 -32.26
C ASP A 70 -0.01 -6.15 -31.11
N ALA A 71 0.64 -5.97 -29.95
CA ALA A 71 0.31 -6.66 -28.72
C ALA A 71 -1.04 -6.20 -28.12
N GLY A 72 -1.52 -5.00 -28.45
CA GLY A 72 -2.79 -4.45 -27.96
C GLY A 72 -2.64 -3.64 -26.66
N LEU A 73 -1.43 -3.21 -26.29
CA LEU A 73 -1.20 -2.32 -25.15
C LEU A 73 -1.83 -0.93 -25.41
N ASN A 74 -2.32 -0.29 -24.35
CA ASN A 74 -3.06 0.96 -24.45
C ASN A 74 -2.56 2.09 -23.55
N VAL A 75 -1.54 1.84 -22.72
CA VAL A 75 -0.93 2.82 -21.81
C VAL A 75 0.57 2.53 -21.66
N VAL A 76 1.35 3.59 -21.41
CA VAL A 76 2.74 3.51 -20.96
C VAL A 76 3.00 4.59 -19.90
N ARG A 77 3.87 4.28 -18.95
CA ARG A 77 4.40 5.21 -17.97
C ARG A 77 5.86 5.52 -18.31
N MET A 78 6.26 6.79 -18.18
CA MET A 78 7.61 7.20 -18.56
C MET A 78 8.02 8.54 -17.93
N GLY A 79 9.30 8.81 -17.89
CA GLY A 79 9.85 10.13 -17.62
C GLY A 79 10.26 10.40 -16.18
N GLU A 80 9.96 9.54 -15.22
CA GLU A 80 10.23 9.77 -13.79
C GLU A 80 11.73 9.76 -13.43
N SER A 81 12.61 9.20 -14.26
CA SER A 81 14.06 9.12 -14.02
C SER A 81 14.90 10.08 -14.86
N THR A 82 14.30 11.06 -15.53
CA THR A 82 14.90 11.76 -16.67
C THR A 82 15.24 13.23 -16.45
N TRP A 83 15.44 13.70 -15.19
CA TRP A 83 15.75 15.11 -14.92
C TRP A 83 16.92 15.64 -15.75
N SER A 84 18.02 14.88 -15.85
CA SER A 84 19.19 15.27 -16.63
C SER A 84 18.93 15.41 -18.14
N LEU A 85 17.88 14.81 -18.68
CA LEU A 85 17.47 14.98 -20.07
C LEU A 85 16.55 16.18 -20.25
N TRP A 86 15.67 16.44 -19.30
CA TRP A 86 14.82 17.63 -19.30
C TRP A 86 15.61 18.91 -19.08
N GLU A 87 16.61 18.88 -18.18
CA GLU A 87 17.41 20.02 -17.78
C GLU A 87 18.89 19.62 -17.74
N PRO A 88 19.54 19.45 -18.91
CA PRO A 88 20.94 19.00 -19.00
C PRO A 88 21.94 20.02 -18.42
N GLU A 89 21.57 21.29 -18.37
CA GLU A 89 22.32 22.39 -17.74
C GLU A 89 21.34 23.26 -16.96
N ASP A 90 21.81 23.90 -15.90
CA ASP A 90 20.98 24.76 -15.05
C ASP A 90 20.17 25.79 -15.87
N GLY A 91 18.84 25.68 -15.84
CA GLY A 91 17.89 26.55 -16.54
C GLY A 91 17.76 26.31 -18.05
N ARG A 92 18.42 25.31 -18.61
CA ARG A 92 18.26 24.93 -20.03
C ARG A 92 17.35 23.72 -20.17
N PHE A 93 16.12 23.93 -20.63
CA PHE A 93 15.13 22.87 -20.79
C PHE A 93 15.06 22.34 -22.22
N GLU A 94 14.99 21.01 -22.36
CA GLU A 94 14.90 20.27 -23.62
C GLU A 94 13.64 19.37 -23.61
N TYR A 95 12.71 19.65 -24.55
CA TYR A 95 11.44 18.91 -24.60
C TYR A 95 11.34 17.98 -25.80
N ALA A 96 12.04 18.29 -26.89
CA ALA A 96 11.85 17.65 -28.19
C ALA A 96 11.99 16.12 -28.17
N TRP A 97 12.87 15.59 -27.32
CA TRP A 97 13.10 14.16 -27.19
C TRP A 97 11.85 13.43 -26.66
N MET A 98 11.20 13.97 -25.61
CA MET A 98 9.99 13.38 -25.04
C MET A 98 8.75 13.70 -25.88
N ASP A 99 8.66 14.89 -26.49
CA ASP A 99 7.58 15.23 -27.43
C ASP A 99 7.48 14.20 -28.53
N HIS A 100 8.64 13.80 -29.08
CA HIS A 100 8.72 12.79 -30.13
C HIS A 100 8.16 11.43 -29.67
N ILE A 101 8.45 11.00 -28.44
CA ILE A 101 7.95 9.74 -27.86
C ILE A 101 6.44 9.83 -27.59
N VAL A 102 5.97 10.88 -26.92
CA VAL A 102 4.55 11.10 -26.61
C VAL A 102 3.70 11.17 -27.88
N ASP A 103 4.20 11.84 -28.92
CA ASP A 103 3.54 11.92 -30.21
C ASP A 103 3.45 10.56 -30.90
N ALA A 104 4.51 9.76 -30.84
CA ALA A 104 4.53 8.42 -31.42
C ALA A 104 3.53 7.50 -30.73
N MET A 105 3.49 7.52 -29.41
CA MET A 105 2.51 6.76 -28.60
C MET A 105 1.08 7.21 -28.91
N GLY A 106 0.82 8.53 -28.92
CA GLY A 106 -0.49 9.08 -29.23
C GLY A 106 -1.01 8.71 -30.61
N LYS A 107 -0.15 8.71 -31.66
CA LYS A 107 -0.49 8.27 -33.02
C LYS A 107 -0.85 6.78 -33.05
N ALA A 108 -0.29 5.98 -32.17
CA ALA A 108 -0.62 4.55 -32.03
C ALA A 108 -1.89 4.30 -31.20
N GLY A 109 -2.44 5.32 -30.52
CA GLY A 109 -3.58 5.21 -29.62
C GLY A 109 -3.19 4.79 -28.19
N ILE A 110 -1.90 4.81 -27.86
CA ILE A 110 -1.35 4.46 -26.55
C ILE A 110 -1.33 5.73 -25.68
N LYS A 111 -1.94 5.67 -24.50
CA LYS A 111 -1.95 6.76 -23.52
C LYS A 111 -0.66 6.82 -22.74
N VAL A 112 -0.37 7.98 -22.17
CA VAL A 112 0.88 8.23 -21.46
C VAL A 112 0.58 8.73 -20.04
N ILE A 113 1.26 8.17 -19.07
CA ILE A 113 1.41 8.69 -17.72
C ILE A 113 2.84 9.22 -17.60
N LEU A 114 2.99 10.52 -17.30
CA LEU A 114 4.31 11.12 -17.13
C LEU A 114 4.71 11.18 -15.67
N GLY A 115 5.98 10.87 -15.38
CA GLY A 115 6.57 11.01 -14.06
C GLY A 115 7.18 12.38 -13.82
N THR A 116 7.09 12.89 -12.58
CA THR A 116 7.95 14.00 -12.11
C THR A 116 9.33 13.42 -11.80
N PRO A 117 10.40 13.83 -12.50
CA PRO A 117 11.69 13.14 -12.40
C PRO A 117 12.53 13.62 -11.19
N THR A 118 11.91 13.63 -10.03
CA THR A 118 12.46 14.27 -8.82
C THR A 118 13.38 13.35 -8.00
N TYR A 119 13.29 12.04 -8.19
CA TYR A 119 14.09 11.09 -7.41
C TYR A 119 15.52 10.86 -7.91
N SER A 120 15.90 11.46 -9.05
CA SER A 120 17.24 11.35 -9.65
C SER A 120 17.76 12.70 -10.10
N ILE A 121 18.58 13.35 -9.27
CA ILE A 121 19.11 14.69 -9.55
C ILE A 121 20.20 14.68 -10.64
N PRO A 122 20.32 15.73 -11.46
CA PRO A 122 21.39 15.85 -12.46
C PRO A 122 22.75 16.16 -11.82
N ALA A 123 23.83 15.78 -12.52
CA ALA A 123 25.20 15.98 -12.02
C ALA A 123 25.53 17.44 -11.72
N TRP A 124 25.09 18.37 -12.56
CA TRP A 124 25.33 19.80 -12.38
C TRP A 124 24.79 20.31 -11.03
N MET A 125 23.61 19.81 -10.60
CA MET A 125 22.99 20.18 -9.34
C MET A 125 23.80 19.66 -8.15
N ALA A 126 24.22 18.41 -8.17
CA ALA A 126 25.04 17.83 -7.11
C ALA A 126 26.42 18.52 -6.98
N HIS A 127 26.96 19.03 -8.08
CA HIS A 127 28.25 19.80 -8.09
C HIS A 127 28.07 21.22 -7.59
N GLN A 128 27.00 21.90 -7.96
CA GLN A 128 26.74 23.29 -7.56
C GLN A 128 26.20 23.40 -6.14
N HIS A 129 25.41 22.39 -5.72
CA HIS A 129 24.69 22.34 -4.46
C HIS A 129 24.91 21.00 -3.73
N PRO A 130 26.15 20.71 -3.28
CA PRO A 130 26.46 19.46 -2.58
C PRO A 130 25.69 19.30 -1.26
N GLU A 131 25.17 20.37 -0.68
CA GLU A 131 24.31 20.36 0.51
C GLU A 131 22.95 19.67 0.27
N ILE A 132 22.52 19.54 -0.98
CA ILE A 132 21.30 18.81 -1.35
C ILE A 132 21.42 17.31 -1.05
N LEU A 133 22.63 16.76 -1.07
CA LEU A 133 22.83 15.35 -0.87
C LEU A 133 22.52 14.95 0.58
N ALA A 134 21.75 13.87 0.73
CA ALA A 134 21.32 13.37 2.02
C ALA A 134 22.51 12.95 2.89
N ARG A 135 22.44 13.28 4.17
CA ARG A 135 23.32 12.77 5.20
C ARG A 135 22.55 11.76 6.05
N ASN A 136 23.05 10.55 6.14
CA ASN A 136 22.41 9.51 6.94
C ASN A 136 22.62 9.71 8.45
N LEU A 137 21.93 8.91 9.27
CA LEU A 137 22.05 8.96 10.74
C LEU A 137 23.47 8.77 11.27
N GLY A 138 24.33 8.03 10.57
CA GLY A 138 25.75 7.86 10.92
C GLY A 138 26.64 9.03 10.50
N GLY A 139 26.08 10.12 9.97
CA GLY A 139 26.78 11.31 9.53
C GLY A 139 27.45 11.19 8.16
N HIS A 140 27.35 10.07 7.48
CA HIS A 140 27.87 9.90 6.12
C HIS A 140 26.99 10.67 5.13
N GLN A 141 27.60 11.53 4.33
CA GLN A 141 26.92 12.23 3.25
C GLN A 141 26.96 11.42 1.95
N ASN A 142 25.82 11.29 1.30
CA ASN A 142 25.71 10.64 0.00
C ASN A 142 26.56 11.41 -1.06
N THR A 143 26.87 10.72 -2.14
CA THR A 143 27.56 11.30 -3.30
C THR A 143 26.67 11.18 -4.53
N TYR A 144 26.98 11.95 -5.59
CA TYR A 144 26.35 11.78 -6.88
C TYR A 144 26.61 10.37 -7.45
N GLY A 145 25.65 9.84 -8.22
CA GLY A 145 25.78 8.56 -8.91
C GLY A 145 24.77 7.49 -8.49
N MET A 146 23.92 7.79 -7.51
CA MET A 146 22.77 6.97 -7.10
C MET A 146 21.48 7.75 -7.32
N ARG A 147 20.36 7.03 -7.53
CA ARG A 147 19.03 7.60 -7.36
C ARG A 147 18.71 7.76 -5.87
N GLN A 148 17.72 8.59 -5.52
CA GLN A 148 17.20 8.71 -4.15
C GLN A 148 18.28 9.04 -3.10
N ASN A 149 19.18 9.95 -3.44
CA ASN A 149 20.33 10.32 -2.63
C ASN A 149 20.30 11.77 -2.13
N MET A 150 19.15 12.45 -2.24
CA MET A 150 18.97 13.85 -1.86
C MET A 150 18.16 13.99 -0.57
N ASP A 151 18.34 15.14 0.07
CA ASP A 151 17.45 15.62 1.13
C ASP A 151 16.26 16.38 0.52
N THR A 152 15.09 15.80 0.60
CA THR A 152 13.86 16.38 0.04
C THR A 152 13.38 17.64 0.77
N ASP A 153 13.96 17.97 1.95
CA ASP A 153 13.69 19.20 2.68
C ASP A 153 14.65 20.33 2.34
N SER A 154 15.75 20.05 1.61
CA SER A 154 16.69 21.07 1.19
C SER A 154 16.01 22.18 0.40
N PRO A 155 16.13 23.47 0.80
CA PRO A 155 15.53 24.58 0.06
C PRO A 155 16.04 24.69 -1.38
N ALA A 156 17.32 24.39 -1.61
CA ALA A 156 17.91 24.40 -2.95
C ALA A 156 17.29 23.30 -3.82
N TYR A 157 17.17 22.08 -3.28
CA TYR A 157 16.50 20.98 -4.00
C TYR A 157 15.04 21.33 -4.32
N ARG A 158 14.28 21.85 -3.35
CA ARG A 158 12.87 22.25 -3.56
C ARG A 158 12.75 23.33 -4.64
N PHE A 159 13.63 24.31 -4.67
CA PHE A 159 13.63 25.34 -5.70
C PHE A 159 13.79 24.76 -7.12
N TYR A 160 14.72 23.86 -7.31
CA TYR A 160 14.98 23.27 -8.62
C TYR A 160 13.89 22.25 -9.02
N ALA A 161 13.41 21.43 -8.08
CA ALA A 161 12.33 20.48 -8.32
C ALA A 161 11.01 21.20 -8.68
N GLU A 162 10.68 22.29 -7.98
CA GLU A 162 9.52 23.12 -8.33
C GLU A 162 9.63 23.67 -9.75
N ARG A 163 10.79 24.24 -10.08
CA ARG A 163 11.05 24.78 -11.43
C ARG A 163 10.82 23.71 -12.50
N LEU A 164 11.41 22.54 -12.31
CA LEU A 164 11.25 21.42 -13.24
C LEU A 164 9.80 20.99 -13.39
N ILE A 165 9.11 20.71 -12.27
CA ILE A 165 7.70 20.25 -12.27
C ILE A 165 6.81 21.25 -13.01
N ARG A 166 6.96 22.55 -12.70
CA ARG A 166 6.19 23.61 -13.38
C ARG A 166 6.43 23.63 -14.89
N HIS A 167 7.68 23.47 -15.31
CA HIS A 167 8.03 23.47 -16.73
C HIS A 167 7.41 22.29 -17.47
N ILE A 168 7.56 21.07 -16.98
CA ILE A 168 7.06 19.88 -17.67
C ILE A 168 5.53 19.77 -17.60
N ALA A 169 4.92 20.06 -16.44
CA ALA A 169 3.47 19.98 -16.31
C ALA A 169 2.75 21.03 -17.19
N ALA A 170 3.27 22.25 -17.26
CA ALA A 170 2.72 23.29 -18.15
C ALA A 170 2.90 22.93 -19.64
N HIS A 171 4.02 22.28 -20.01
CA HIS A 171 4.28 21.89 -21.39
C HIS A 171 3.27 20.84 -21.89
N TYR A 172 2.92 19.85 -21.07
CA TYR A 172 1.99 18.77 -21.45
C TYR A 172 0.53 19.03 -21.06
N LYS A 173 0.19 20.20 -20.53
CA LYS A 173 -1.15 20.54 -20.06
C LYS A 173 -2.25 20.24 -21.09
N ASP A 174 -2.03 20.62 -22.35
CA ASP A 174 -3.03 20.51 -23.40
C ASP A 174 -2.83 19.27 -24.30
N ASN A 175 -1.93 18.36 -23.91
CA ASN A 175 -1.66 17.14 -24.68
C ASN A 175 -2.69 16.07 -24.32
N PRO A 176 -3.60 15.65 -25.24
CA PRO A 176 -4.67 14.69 -24.97
C PRO A 176 -4.17 13.26 -24.78
N ASN A 177 -2.91 12.99 -25.09
CA ASN A 177 -2.30 11.67 -24.92
C ASN A 177 -1.79 11.48 -23.48
N VAL A 178 -1.43 12.56 -22.79
CA VAL A 178 -1.03 12.54 -21.37
C VAL A 178 -2.29 12.53 -20.51
N ILE A 179 -2.55 11.39 -19.84
CA ILE A 179 -3.77 11.19 -19.05
C ILE A 179 -3.56 11.36 -17.54
N GLY A 180 -2.31 11.33 -17.08
CA GLY A 180 -2.00 11.45 -15.67
C GLY A 180 -0.53 11.72 -15.40
N TRP A 181 -0.26 12.00 -14.13
CA TRP A 181 1.05 12.30 -13.57
C TRP A 181 1.36 11.36 -12.41
N GLN A 182 2.50 10.69 -12.48
CA GLN A 182 3.11 10.01 -11.33
C GLN A 182 4.05 10.99 -10.63
N LEU A 183 3.89 11.18 -9.33
CA LEU A 183 4.79 11.99 -8.54
C LEU A 183 5.97 11.14 -8.07
N ASP A 184 7.20 11.63 -8.33
CA ASP A 184 8.42 10.97 -7.87
C ASP A 184 8.49 9.48 -8.24
N ASN A 185 9.20 8.66 -7.46
CA ASN A 185 9.22 7.21 -7.63
C ASN A 185 9.53 6.52 -6.30
N GLU A 186 8.60 5.68 -5.81
CA GLU A 186 8.74 4.94 -4.56
C GLU A 186 9.31 5.79 -3.42
N THR A 187 8.74 6.96 -3.22
CA THR A 187 9.26 8.00 -2.33
C THR A 187 9.44 7.50 -0.91
N SER A 188 10.58 7.83 -0.33
CA SER A 188 10.88 7.58 1.08
C SER A 188 11.59 8.80 1.70
N SER A 189 11.90 8.74 2.97
CA SER A 189 12.71 9.77 3.64
C SER A 189 14.21 9.68 3.29
N TYR A 190 14.61 8.65 2.57
CA TYR A 190 16.00 8.33 2.16
C TYR A 190 16.99 8.32 3.31
N ASP A 191 16.52 8.00 4.53
CA ASP A 191 17.27 8.05 5.79
C ASP A 191 17.98 9.40 6.02
N ALA A 192 17.50 10.47 5.38
CA ALA A 192 18.07 11.80 5.49
C ALA A 192 17.98 12.32 6.93
N ALA A 193 19.13 12.72 7.46
CA ALA A 193 19.32 13.30 8.78
C ALA A 193 20.23 14.55 8.71
N ASN A 194 20.03 15.34 7.67
CA ASN A 194 20.70 16.63 7.49
C ASN A 194 20.35 17.58 8.65
N PRO A 195 21.15 18.61 8.91
CA PRO A 195 20.84 19.56 9.98
C PRO A 195 19.44 20.16 9.89
N ASP A 196 18.95 20.45 8.68
CA ASP A 196 17.62 21.00 8.45
C ASP A 196 16.51 20.01 8.84
N VAL A 197 16.71 18.72 8.59
CA VAL A 197 15.79 17.64 9.02
C VAL A 197 15.69 17.60 10.54
N PHE A 198 16.82 17.73 11.25
CA PHE A 198 16.82 17.72 12.70
C PHE A 198 16.15 18.97 13.29
N ILE A 199 16.41 20.15 12.72
CA ILE A 199 15.75 21.40 13.11
C ILE A 199 14.23 21.29 12.89
N GLY A 200 13.83 20.75 11.75
CA GLY A 200 12.42 20.48 11.45
C GLY A 200 11.78 19.53 12.46
N PHE A 201 12.48 18.47 12.86
CA PHE A 201 12.03 17.56 13.90
C PHE A 201 11.86 18.24 15.26
N GLN A 202 12.81 19.10 15.65
CA GLN A 202 12.68 19.89 16.88
C GLN A 202 11.43 20.78 16.84
N HIS A 203 11.18 21.52 15.75
CA HIS A 203 9.98 22.34 15.60
C HIS A 203 8.68 21.51 15.61
N TYR A 204 8.71 20.31 15.01
CA TYR A 204 7.59 19.36 15.09
C TYR A 204 7.27 18.99 16.54
N LEU A 205 8.30 18.68 17.34
CA LEU A 205 8.13 18.35 18.76
C LEU A 205 7.67 19.55 19.59
N GLU A 206 8.21 20.74 19.33
CA GLU A 206 7.76 22.00 19.94
C GLU A 206 6.26 22.23 19.72
N LYS A 207 5.80 22.04 18.49
CA LYS A 207 4.39 22.18 18.13
C LYS A 207 3.52 21.13 18.83
N LYS A 208 4.01 19.89 18.94
CA LYS A 208 3.25 18.76 19.50
C LYS A 208 3.18 18.79 21.02
N PHE A 209 4.27 19.03 21.70
CA PHE A 209 4.38 18.92 23.16
C PHE A 209 4.36 20.29 23.88
N GLY A 210 4.64 21.38 23.19
CA GLY A 210 4.64 22.74 23.72
C GLY A 210 5.87 23.08 24.55
N THR A 211 6.29 22.22 25.49
CA THR A 211 7.47 22.45 26.35
C THR A 211 8.35 21.22 26.48
N PRO A 212 9.67 21.39 26.72
CA PRO A 212 10.59 20.27 26.99
C PRO A 212 10.15 19.42 28.21
N GLU A 213 9.56 20.02 29.22
CA GLU A 213 9.05 19.31 30.38
C GLU A 213 7.86 18.41 30.05
N ALA A 214 6.94 18.88 29.21
CA ALA A 214 5.80 18.09 28.77
C ALA A 214 6.28 16.87 27.97
N LEU A 215 7.22 17.06 27.06
CA LEU A 215 7.87 16.00 26.28
C LEU A 215 8.59 15.02 27.22
N SER A 216 9.44 15.52 28.12
CA SER A 216 10.20 14.70 29.08
C SER A 216 9.27 13.83 29.92
N LYS A 217 8.13 14.37 30.33
CA LYS A 217 7.09 13.62 31.05
C LYS A 217 6.44 12.56 30.17
N ALA A 218 6.07 12.87 28.94
CA ALA A 218 5.42 11.95 28.02
C ALA A 218 6.31 10.75 27.65
N TRP A 219 7.62 10.96 27.54
CA TRP A 219 8.60 9.94 27.17
C TRP A 219 9.29 9.30 28.38
N PHE A 220 8.95 9.68 29.63
CA PHE A 220 9.59 9.20 30.86
C PHE A 220 11.09 9.42 30.92
N LEU A 221 11.59 10.57 30.47
CA LEU A 221 13.03 10.87 30.37
C LEU A 221 13.71 11.06 31.74
N ASN A 222 12.95 11.07 32.84
CA ASN A 222 13.51 10.96 34.19
C ASN A 222 14.19 9.61 34.44
N TYR A 223 13.91 8.61 33.61
CA TYR A 223 14.65 7.35 33.59
C TYR A 223 16.06 7.62 33.06
N TRP A 224 17.08 7.27 33.82
CA TRP A 224 18.49 7.61 33.64
C TRP A 224 18.84 9.10 33.68
N GLY A 225 17.90 9.98 34.04
CA GLY A 225 18.13 11.41 34.15
C GLY A 225 18.27 12.16 32.83
N GLU A 226 17.57 11.69 31.79
CA GLU A 226 17.63 12.24 30.41
C GLU A 226 16.65 13.41 30.19
N ASN A 227 16.12 14.03 31.27
CA ASN A 227 15.17 15.14 31.15
C ASN A 227 15.74 16.32 30.35
N LEU A 228 14.93 16.86 29.45
CA LEU A 228 15.26 18.07 28.71
C LEU A 228 14.80 19.30 29.53
N HIS A 229 15.63 20.35 29.55
CA HIS A 229 15.31 21.64 30.17
C HIS A 229 15.08 22.71 29.09
N THR A 230 15.72 22.56 27.97
CA THR A 230 15.56 23.41 26.78
C THR A 230 15.42 22.53 25.53
N TRP A 231 14.99 23.09 24.43
CA TRP A 231 14.90 22.36 23.17
C TRP A 231 16.27 22.03 22.58
N GLU A 232 17.29 22.81 22.91
CA GLU A 232 18.68 22.56 22.51
C GLU A 232 19.29 21.32 23.18
N ASP A 233 18.66 20.82 24.26
CA ASP A 233 19.08 19.57 24.93
C ASP A 233 18.63 18.31 24.15
N LEU A 234 17.77 18.46 23.12
CA LEU A 234 17.28 17.33 22.34
C LEU A 234 18.46 16.62 21.64
N PRO A 235 18.67 15.32 21.92
CA PRO A 235 19.78 14.59 21.31
C PRO A 235 19.54 14.37 19.81
N THR A 236 20.63 14.18 19.06
CA THR A 236 20.54 13.71 17.68
C THR A 236 19.99 12.29 17.62
N ARG A 237 19.42 11.89 16.47
CA ARG A 237 18.71 10.61 16.33
C ARG A 237 19.59 9.40 16.63
N ASP A 238 20.86 9.43 16.26
CA ASP A 238 21.83 8.35 16.48
C ASP A 238 22.18 8.14 17.98
N ALA A 239 22.09 9.19 18.79
CA ALA A 239 22.32 9.12 20.23
C ALA A 239 21.05 8.79 21.06
N ALA A 240 19.85 8.92 20.45
CA ALA A 240 18.61 8.78 21.18
C ALA A 240 18.25 7.32 21.53
N GLN A 241 18.01 7.04 22.79
CA GLN A 241 17.61 5.72 23.31
C GLN A 241 16.12 5.59 23.57
N SER A 242 15.43 6.70 23.86
CA SER A 242 14.00 6.73 24.19
C SER A 242 13.14 6.13 23.09
N THR A 243 12.20 5.23 23.45
CA THR A 243 11.21 4.66 22.53
C THR A 243 10.23 5.71 22.02
N GLY A 244 9.90 6.71 22.84
CA GLY A 244 9.10 7.88 22.44
C GLY A 244 9.81 8.69 21.35
N TYR A 245 11.11 8.94 21.48
CA TYR A 245 11.91 9.60 20.45
C TYR A 245 11.89 8.82 19.13
N LYS A 246 12.14 7.50 19.19
CA LYS A 246 12.18 6.65 17.99
C LYS A 246 10.84 6.65 17.25
N LEU A 247 9.73 6.60 17.99
CA LEU A 247 8.39 6.64 17.42
C LEU A 247 8.10 8.01 16.77
N GLU A 248 8.43 9.12 17.46
CA GLU A 248 8.21 10.46 16.91
C GLU A 248 9.13 10.75 15.71
N TRP A 249 10.34 10.22 15.70
CA TRP A 249 11.20 10.30 14.52
C TRP A 249 10.61 9.57 13.31
N SER A 250 10.01 8.40 13.53
CA SER A 250 9.31 7.67 12.48
C SER A 250 8.11 8.46 11.94
N ARG A 251 7.30 9.04 12.82
CA ARG A 251 6.18 9.92 12.44
C ARG A 251 6.64 11.17 11.70
N TRP A 252 7.74 11.78 12.15
CA TRP A 252 8.36 12.92 11.47
C TRP A 252 8.83 12.54 10.07
N SER A 253 9.50 11.41 9.91
CA SER A 253 9.93 10.90 8.60
C SER A 253 8.75 10.68 7.66
N GLN A 254 7.66 10.09 8.16
CA GLN A 254 6.40 9.92 7.39
C GLN A 254 5.77 11.26 6.99
N MET A 255 5.79 12.23 7.89
CA MET A 255 5.24 13.56 7.62
C MET A 255 6.04 14.27 6.54
N ARG A 256 7.37 14.15 6.54
CA ARG A 256 8.23 14.71 5.48
C ARG A 256 7.90 14.14 4.10
N VAL A 257 7.75 12.81 4.00
CA VAL A 257 7.35 12.15 2.74
C VAL A 257 5.97 12.64 2.30
N THR A 258 5.03 12.68 3.22
CA THR A 258 3.68 13.18 2.94
C THR A 258 3.71 14.63 2.44
N ASP A 259 4.40 15.53 3.13
CA ASP A 259 4.53 16.94 2.75
C ASP A 259 5.20 17.11 1.38
N PHE A 260 6.21 16.28 1.08
CA PHE A 260 6.90 16.31 -0.20
C PHE A 260 5.98 15.92 -1.36
N LEU A 261 5.21 14.85 -1.21
CA LEU A 261 4.28 14.39 -2.24
C LEU A 261 3.07 15.34 -2.37
N GLN A 262 2.54 15.86 -1.26
CA GLN A 262 1.47 16.86 -1.28
C GLN A 262 1.90 18.14 -2.01
N TRP A 263 3.12 18.59 -1.76
CA TRP A 263 3.70 19.75 -2.43
C TRP A 263 3.85 19.51 -3.94
N GLN A 264 4.37 18.36 -4.37
CA GLN A 264 4.45 18.01 -5.79
C GLN A 264 3.06 17.94 -6.43
N ALA A 265 2.08 17.30 -5.75
CA ALA A 265 0.70 17.22 -6.22
C ALA A 265 0.09 18.61 -6.46
N ALA A 266 0.33 19.54 -5.52
CA ALA A 266 -0.15 20.92 -5.65
C ALA A 266 0.47 21.62 -6.87
N LEU A 267 1.77 21.48 -7.10
CA LEU A 267 2.47 22.06 -8.25
C LEU A 267 1.95 21.51 -9.58
N VAL A 268 1.79 20.19 -9.65
CA VAL A 268 1.25 19.55 -10.87
C VAL A 268 -0.18 20.06 -11.14
N ARG A 269 -1.06 20.08 -10.15
CA ARG A 269 -2.44 20.56 -10.31
C ARG A 269 -2.54 22.03 -10.70
N GLU A 270 -1.59 22.86 -10.27
CA GLU A 270 -1.52 24.26 -10.67
C GLU A 270 -1.19 24.42 -12.16
N CYS A 271 -0.35 23.56 -12.71
CA CYS A 271 0.21 23.70 -14.04
C CYS A 271 -0.40 22.76 -15.09
N ALA A 272 -0.83 21.55 -14.72
CA ALA A 272 -1.39 20.53 -15.61
C ALA A 272 -2.86 20.79 -15.96
N SER A 273 -3.43 19.95 -16.82
CA SER A 273 -4.87 19.96 -17.10
C SER A 273 -5.64 19.36 -15.93
N PRO A 274 -6.79 19.92 -15.53
CA PRO A 274 -7.67 19.31 -14.53
C PRO A 274 -8.19 17.91 -14.89
N SER A 275 -8.12 17.52 -16.16
CA SER A 275 -8.50 16.18 -16.61
C SER A 275 -7.40 15.12 -16.44
N GLN A 276 -6.16 15.53 -16.19
CA GLN A 276 -5.03 14.66 -15.93
C GLN A 276 -5.01 14.30 -14.44
N PHE A 277 -5.07 13.02 -14.12
CA PHE A 277 -5.02 12.58 -12.73
C PHE A 277 -3.61 12.67 -12.15
N VAL A 278 -3.53 12.72 -10.82
CA VAL A 278 -2.28 12.71 -10.08
C VAL A 278 -2.24 11.48 -9.19
N THR A 279 -1.15 10.73 -9.29
CA THR A 279 -0.86 9.56 -8.47
C THR A 279 0.61 9.54 -8.06
N THR A 280 1.01 8.57 -7.27
CA THR A 280 2.40 8.16 -7.03
C THR A 280 2.45 6.64 -6.96
N ASP A 281 3.58 6.05 -7.27
CA ASP A 281 3.79 4.63 -7.10
C ASP A 281 4.27 4.33 -5.67
N TYR A 282 3.43 3.66 -4.91
CA TYR A 282 3.82 3.19 -3.58
C TYR A 282 4.76 1.97 -3.69
N GLY A 283 5.62 1.81 -2.72
CA GLY A 283 6.33 0.55 -2.51
C GLY A 283 5.59 -0.39 -1.55
N GLY A 284 4.27 -0.29 -1.51
CA GLY A 284 3.40 -1.09 -0.65
C GLY A 284 3.59 -0.88 0.85
N MET A 285 3.03 -1.79 1.65
CA MET A 285 3.09 -1.77 3.12
C MET A 285 4.51 -1.83 3.71
N MET A 286 5.53 -2.09 2.90
CA MET A 286 6.91 -2.32 3.34
C MET A 286 7.68 -1.03 3.68
N ARG A 287 7.23 0.14 3.24
CA ARG A 287 7.89 1.43 3.49
C ARG A 287 7.51 1.96 4.87
N ARG A 288 8.43 1.84 5.85
CA ARG A 288 8.18 2.26 7.25
C ARG A 288 8.06 3.76 7.45
N ASP A 289 8.66 4.52 6.58
CA ASP A 289 8.69 5.98 6.59
C ASP A 289 7.64 6.63 5.67
N VAL A 290 6.63 5.87 5.26
CA VAL A 290 5.47 6.35 4.52
C VAL A 290 4.22 6.14 5.37
N ASN A 291 3.37 7.17 5.44
CA ASN A 291 2.00 7.07 5.90
C ASN A 291 1.10 7.09 4.67
N GLU A 292 0.72 5.92 4.20
CA GLU A 292 0.04 5.74 2.93
C GLU A 292 -1.34 6.42 2.92
N GLU A 293 -2.06 6.38 4.05
CA GLU A 293 -3.37 7.05 4.20
C GLU A 293 -3.23 8.58 4.08
N ALA A 294 -2.23 9.15 4.75
CA ALA A 294 -2.00 10.59 4.68
C ALA A 294 -1.60 11.05 3.26
N VAL A 295 -0.76 10.28 2.57
CA VAL A 295 -0.38 10.55 1.17
C VAL A 295 -1.58 10.37 0.24
N ALA A 296 -2.40 9.35 0.44
CA ALA A 296 -3.59 9.05 -0.37
C ALA A 296 -4.54 10.25 -0.48
N ASN A 297 -4.64 11.07 0.58
CA ASN A 297 -5.48 12.28 0.59
C ASN A 297 -5.04 13.33 -0.46
N SER A 298 -3.82 13.25 -0.94
CA SER A 298 -3.26 14.19 -1.93
C SER A 298 -3.37 13.68 -3.37
N LEU A 299 -3.72 12.43 -3.55
CA LEU A 299 -3.78 11.76 -4.85
C LEU A 299 -5.22 11.66 -5.35
N ASP A 300 -5.39 11.59 -6.66
CA ASP A 300 -6.69 11.33 -7.27
C ASP A 300 -7.02 9.84 -7.27
N ILE A 301 -6.02 9.00 -7.51
CA ILE A 301 -6.09 7.55 -7.51
C ILE A 301 -4.81 6.97 -6.89
N ILE A 302 -4.92 5.84 -6.21
CA ILE A 302 -3.78 5.10 -5.67
C ILE A 302 -3.10 4.33 -6.79
N ALA A 303 -1.78 4.28 -6.77
CA ALA A 303 -1.00 3.35 -7.59
C ALA A 303 0.07 2.67 -6.73
N ASP A 304 0.33 1.41 -7.01
CA ASP A 304 1.23 0.58 -6.20
C ASP A 304 2.13 -0.27 -7.10
N ASN A 305 3.37 -0.51 -6.66
CA ASN A 305 4.32 -1.41 -7.28
C ASN A 305 4.21 -2.77 -6.59
N ILE A 306 3.66 -3.75 -7.28
CA ILE A 306 3.35 -5.06 -6.71
C ILE A 306 4.15 -6.15 -7.41
N TYR A 307 5.31 -6.47 -6.84
CA TYR A 307 6.15 -7.59 -7.27
C TYR A 307 5.86 -8.82 -6.43
N HIS A 308 5.87 -10.00 -7.04
CA HIS A 308 5.42 -11.24 -6.42
C HIS A 308 6.28 -12.44 -6.80
N GLY A 309 6.12 -13.54 -6.08
CA GLY A 309 6.73 -14.83 -6.43
C GLY A 309 6.19 -15.40 -7.74
N THR A 310 6.99 -16.21 -8.41
CA THR A 310 6.63 -16.87 -9.67
C THR A 310 6.85 -18.38 -9.55
N GLN A 311 6.52 -19.13 -10.58
CA GLN A 311 6.64 -20.59 -10.63
C GLN A 311 5.83 -21.25 -9.50
N ASP A 312 6.45 -22.13 -8.71
CA ASP A 312 5.77 -22.85 -7.62
C ASP A 312 5.48 -21.96 -6.39
N HIS A 313 5.93 -20.69 -6.41
CA HIS A 313 5.64 -19.68 -5.38
C HIS A 313 4.55 -18.69 -5.78
N PHE A 314 3.89 -18.90 -6.92
CA PHE A 314 2.81 -18.07 -7.39
C PHE A 314 1.47 -18.60 -6.90
N ASP A 315 0.83 -17.90 -5.97
CA ASP A 315 -0.45 -18.28 -5.38
C ASP A 315 -1.50 -17.13 -5.36
N GLY A 316 -1.13 -15.95 -5.86
CA GLY A 316 -2.00 -14.78 -5.91
C GLY A 316 -2.22 -14.05 -4.58
N SER A 317 -1.76 -14.62 -3.46
CA SER A 317 -2.05 -14.10 -2.12
C SER A 317 -1.41 -12.74 -1.84
N PHE A 318 -0.19 -12.53 -2.34
CA PHE A 318 0.51 -11.26 -2.15
C PHE A 318 -0.13 -10.13 -2.97
N GLN A 319 -0.56 -10.41 -4.20
CA GLN A 319 -1.31 -9.46 -5.03
C GLN A 319 -2.66 -9.10 -4.38
N ALA A 320 -3.34 -10.08 -3.77
CA ALA A 320 -4.57 -9.85 -3.03
C ALA A 320 -4.32 -8.95 -1.80
N LEU A 321 -3.28 -9.21 -1.01
CA LEU A 321 -2.90 -8.40 0.15
C LEU A 321 -2.67 -6.93 -0.24
N GLN A 322 -1.82 -6.69 -1.24
CA GLN A 322 -1.48 -5.34 -1.68
C GLN A 322 -2.67 -4.66 -2.36
N GLY A 323 -3.47 -5.40 -3.12
CA GLY A 323 -4.69 -4.90 -3.76
C GLY A 323 -5.76 -4.50 -2.75
N ASP A 324 -6.01 -5.32 -1.72
CA ASP A 324 -6.94 -5.02 -0.64
C ASP A 324 -6.49 -3.79 0.15
N PHE A 325 -5.17 -3.68 0.43
CA PHE A 325 -4.59 -2.51 1.08
C PHE A 325 -4.76 -1.24 0.22
N SER A 326 -4.32 -1.28 -1.04
CA SER A 326 -4.38 -0.13 -1.96
C SER A 326 -5.81 0.35 -2.20
N ARG A 327 -6.77 -0.58 -2.36
CA ARG A 327 -8.20 -0.26 -2.49
C ARG A 327 -8.73 0.41 -1.23
N SER A 328 -8.32 -0.03 -0.06
CA SER A 328 -8.81 0.47 1.23
C SER A 328 -8.37 1.91 1.52
N LEU A 329 -7.24 2.38 0.99
CA LEU A 329 -6.73 3.73 1.21
C LEU A 329 -7.70 4.84 0.73
N LYS A 330 -8.48 4.59 -0.32
CA LYS A 330 -9.48 5.52 -0.85
C LYS A 330 -10.87 4.90 -1.03
N HIS A 331 -11.08 3.65 -0.66
CA HIS A 331 -12.30 2.88 -0.92
C HIS A 331 -12.72 2.91 -2.39
N THR A 332 -11.72 2.89 -3.29
CA THR A 332 -11.90 2.89 -4.75
C THR A 332 -10.90 1.97 -5.42
N ASN A 333 -11.12 1.69 -6.70
CA ASN A 333 -10.15 0.98 -7.52
C ASN A 333 -8.80 1.73 -7.56
N PHE A 334 -7.73 0.99 -7.85
CA PHE A 334 -6.35 1.46 -7.86
C PHE A 334 -5.65 1.12 -9.18
N LEU A 335 -4.40 1.54 -9.33
CA LEU A 335 -3.54 1.22 -10.46
C LEU A 335 -2.37 0.35 -9.98
N VAL A 336 -1.94 -0.59 -10.79
CA VAL A 336 -0.64 -1.28 -10.63
C VAL A 336 0.32 -0.65 -11.62
N THR A 337 1.28 0.09 -11.10
CA THR A 337 2.28 0.83 -11.89
C THR A 337 3.49 -0.01 -12.23
N GLU A 338 3.74 -1.05 -11.44
CA GLU A 338 4.81 -2.01 -11.72
C GLU A 338 4.42 -3.41 -11.21
N THR A 339 4.59 -4.41 -12.06
CA THR A 339 4.58 -5.82 -11.70
C THR A 339 5.61 -6.59 -12.53
N ASN A 340 5.76 -7.88 -12.29
CA ASN A 340 6.77 -8.72 -12.94
C ASN A 340 6.57 -8.79 -14.45
N GLY A 341 7.58 -8.36 -15.23
CA GLY A 341 7.63 -8.64 -16.66
C GLY A 341 8.02 -10.10 -16.93
N GLN A 342 9.27 -10.47 -16.69
CA GLN A 342 9.75 -11.86 -16.78
C GLN A 342 10.34 -12.32 -15.46
N THR A 343 11.45 -11.72 -15.04
CA THR A 343 12.12 -12.02 -13.78
C THR A 343 12.39 -10.73 -13.03
N ILE A 344 12.44 -10.81 -11.71
CA ILE A 344 12.85 -9.73 -10.83
C ILE A 344 14.18 -10.10 -10.19
N GLY A 345 15.04 -9.12 -9.96
CA GLY A 345 16.29 -9.31 -9.23
C GLY A 345 17.42 -8.41 -9.71
N TRP A 346 18.31 -8.11 -8.82
CA TRP A 346 19.47 -7.24 -9.02
C TRP A 346 20.68 -8.00 -9.53
N ASP A 347 20.64 -9.34 -9.41
CA ASP A 347 21.69 -10.25 -9.87
C ASP A 347 21.08 -11.54 -10.47
N SER A 348 21.93 -12.46 -10.86
CA SER A 348 21.52 -13.73 -11.47
C SER A 348 21.20 -14.86 -10.49
N ALA A 349 21.20 -14.59 -9.17
CA ALA A 349 21.05 -15.65 -8.18
C ALA A 349 19.59 -16.10 -7.97
N SER A 350 18.60 -15.28 -8.39
CA SER A 350 17.18 -15.53 -8.15
C SER A 350 16.32 -15.27 -9.40
N GLN A 351 16.69 -15.90 -10.52
CA GLN A 351 16.01 -15.72 -11.80
C GLN A 351 14.96 -16.81 -12.03
N TYR A 352 13.71 -16.53 -11.64
CA TYR A 352 12.57 -17.45 -11.74
C TYR A 352 11.54 -16.90 -12.75
N PRO A 353 11.69 -17.14 -14.08
CA PRO A 353 10.70 -16.67 -15.05
C PRO A 353 9.35 -17.40 -14.82
N PRO A 354 8.22 -16.72 -14.96
CA PRO A 354 6.91 -17.32 -14.76
C PRO A 354 6.67 -18.50 -15.73
N TYR A 355 5.92 -19.51 -15.29
CA TYR A 355 5.43 -20.57 -16.16
C TYR A 355 4.39 -20.02 -17.15
N ASP A 356 4.11 -20.78 -18.23
CA ASP A 356 3.08 -20.42 -19.21
C ASP A 356 1.71 -20.31 -18.51
N GLY A 357 1.03 -19.19 -18.71
CA GLY A 357 -0.24 -18.86 -18.08
C GLY A 357 -0.14 -17.96 -16.85
N GLN A 358 0.99 -17.98 -16.12
CA GLN A 358 1.13 -17.22 -14.88
C GLN A 358 1.12 -15.71 -15.08
N MET A 359 1.73 -15.17 -16.15
CA MET A 359 1.67 -13.72 -16.43
C MET A 359 0.23 -13.27 -16.73
N ARG A 360 -0.53 -14.09 -17.43
CA ARG A 360 -1.95 -13.81 -17.68
C ARG A 360 -2.78 -13.89 -16.40
N GLU A 361 -2.57 -14.94 -15.61
CA GLU A 361 -3.28 -15.14 -14.35
C GLU A 361 -2.98 -14.02 -13.36
N ASP A 362 -1.72 -13.56 -13.27
CA ASP A 362 -1.29 -12.41 -12.47
C ASP A 362 -2.09 -11.14 -12.80
N VAL A 363 -2.20 -10.79 -14.07
CA VAL A 363 -2.97 -9.61 -14.51
C VAL A 363 -4.42 -9.67 -14.04
N TYR A 364 -5.07 -10.82 -14.19
CA TYR A 364 -6.44 -10.99 -13.72
C TYR A 364 -6.55 -11.07 -12.20
N THR A 365 -5.51 -11.52 -11.50
CA THR A 365 -5.44 -11.45 -10.04
C THR A 365 -5.45 -10.01 -9.56
N HIS A 366 -4.65 -9.13 -10.14
CA HIS A 366 -4.68 -7.70 -9.85
C HIS A 366 -6.05 -7.08 -10.13
N ILE A 367 -6.64 -7.36 -11.28
CA ILE A 367 -7.94 -6.83 -11.69
C ILE A 367 -9.05 -7.31 -10.75
N SER A 368 -9.05 -8.57 -10.36
CA SER A 368 -10.05 -9.14 -9.45
C SER A 368 -9.99 -8.53 -8.05
N ASN A 369 -8.84 -7.98 -7.66
CA ASN A 369 -8.64 -7.22 -6.43
C ASN A 369 -8.88 -5.72 -6.57
N GLY A 370 -9.30 -5.24 -7.75
CA GLY A 370 -9.75 -3.88 -7.97
C GLY A 370 -8.78 -3.02 -8.79
N ALA A 371 -7.75 -3.57 -9.41
CA ALA A 371 -6.89 -2.81 -10.30
C ALA A 371 -7.65 -2.38 -11.58
N SER A 372 -7.55 -1.10 -11.93
CA SER A 372 -8.04 -0.53 -13.19
C SER A 372 -6.94 -0.38 -14.23
N MET A 373 -5.70 -0.59 -13.82
CA MET A 373 -4.51 -0.59 -14.68
C MET A 373 -3.54 -1.65 -14.17
N VAL A 374 -2.82 -2.30 -15.10
CA VAL A 374 -1.67 -3.16 -14.80
C VAL A 374 -0.55 -2.83 -15.77
N GLU A 375 0.60 -2.41 -15.25
CA GLU A 375 1.80 -2.13 -16.01
C GLU A 375 2.97 -2.98 -15.52
N TYR A 376 3.73 -3.50 -16.48
CA TYR A 376 4.94 -4.25 -16.19
C TYR A 376 6.13 -3.33 -15.93
N TRP A 377 6.99 -3.67 -15.01
CA TRP A 377 8.36 -3.24 -14.96
C TRP A 377 9.19 -4.24 -15.76
N HIS A 378 9.61 -3.97 -16.94
CA HIS A 378 9.34 -2.86 -17.82
C HIS A 378 9.18 -3.39 -19.27
N TRP A 379 9.08 -2.50 -20.26
CA TRP A 379 8.90 -2.95 -21.66
C TRP A 379 10.08 -3.79 -22.16
N ALA A 380 11.31 -3.29 -22.02
CA ALA A 380 12.50 -3.93 -22.59
C ALA A 380 13.60 -4.08 -21.55
N SER A 381 14.17 -5.26 -21.41
CA SER A 381 15.27 -5.56 -20.49
C SER A 381 16.45 -4.62 -20.66
N ILE A 382 17.00 -4.11 -19.55
CA ILE A 382 18.07 -3.13 -19.53
C ILE A 382 19.40 -3.81 -19.84
N ALA A 383 20.16 -3.25 -20.81
CA ALA A 383 21.41 -3.84 -21.27
C ALA A 383 22.57 -3.75 -20.28
N ALA A 384 22.50 -2.83 -19.30
CA ALA A 384 23.59 -2.55 -18.35
C ALA A 384 23.02 -1.97 -17.04
N ASN A 385 23.89 -1.74 -16.07
CA ASN A 385 23.60 -1.23 -14.75
C ASN A 385 22.94 -2.23 -13.79
N GLN A 386 22.45 -1.71 -12.69
CA GLN A 386 22.02 -2.46 -11.51
C GLN A 386 20.86 -3.41 -11.80
N GLU A 387 19.97 -3.06 -12.73
CA GLU A 387 18.77 -3.82 -13.07
C GLU A 387 18.92 -4.69 -14.33
N THR A 388 20.13 -5.06 -14.70
CA THR A 388 20.42 -5.94 -15.87
C THR A 388 19.64 -7.27 -15.80
N TYR A 389 19.42 -7.80 -14.61
CA TYR A 389 18.68 -9.05 -14.39
C TYR A 389 17.19 -8.85 -14.07
N TRP A 390 16.72 -7.62 -14.06
CA TRP A 390 15.30 -7.29 -13.98
C TRP A 390 14.73 -7.25 -15.39
N LYS A 391 14.17 -8.37 -15.82
CA LYS A 391 13.79 -8.55 -17.23
C LYS A 391 12.39 -8.04 -17.51
N GLY A 392 12.29 -7.20 -18.54
CA GLY A 392 11.04 -6.68 -19.06
C GLY A 392 10.26 -7.65 -19.93
N VAL A 393 9.23 -7.16 -20.60
CA VAL A 393 8.42 -7.92 -21.55
C VAL A 393 9.28 -8.44 -22.71
N LEU A 394 10.17 -7.59 -23.24
CA LEU A 394 11.20 -8.00 -24.20
C LEU A 394 12.50 -8.35 -23.47
N SER A 395 13.20 -9.39 -23.96
CA SER A 395 14.51 -9.77 -23.42
C SER A 395 15.61 -8.80 -23.89
N HIS A 396 16.87 -9.04 -23.55
CA HIS A 396 18.01 -8.17 -23.88
C HIS A 396 18.27 -8.01 -25.38
N ASP A 397 17.80 -8.93 -26.22
CA ASP A 397 17.85 -8.81 -27.67
C ASP A 397 16.78 -7.87 -28.24
N LEU A 398 15.87 -7.38 -27.39
CA LEU A 398 14.77 -6.46 -27.72
C LEU A 398 13.81 -7.02 -28.80
N GLU A 399 13.67 -8.34 -28.86
CA GLU A 399 12.80 -9.03 -29.81
C GLU A 399 11.62 -9.72 -29.11
N PRO A 400 10.50 -9.94 -29.80
CA PRO A 400 9.36 -10.71 -29.27
C PRO A 400 9.79 -12.12 -28.83
N ASN A 401 9.32 -12.50 -27.64
CA ASN A 401 9.61 -13.77 -27.00
C ASN A 401 8.33 -14.40 -26.41
N ARG A 402 8.44 -15.43 -25.57
CA ARG A 402 7.32 -16.09 -24.92
C ARG A 402 6.51 -15.12 -24.02
N ALA A 403 7.17 -14.26 -23.27
CA ALA A 403 6.51 -13.27 -22.41
C ALA A 403 5.71 -12.26 -23.25
N TYR A 404 6.30 -11.74 -24.32
CA TYR A 404 5.59 -10.87 -25.27
C TYR A 404 4.33 -11.54 -25.85
N ALA A 405 4.42 -12.82 -26.23
CA ALA A 405 3.27 -13.54 -26.77
C ALA A 405 2.14 -13.68 -25.74
N GLU A 406 2.47 -13.91 -24.48
CA GLU A 406 1.50 -14.00 -23.38
C GLU A 406 0.89 -12.63 -23.05
N VAL A 407 1.68 -11.58 -23.02
CA VAL A 407 1.23 -10.19 -22.87
C VAL A 407 0.26 -9.80 -23.99
N ALA A 408 0.60 -10.11 -25.25
CA ALA A 408 -0.27 -9.83 -26.39
C ALA A 408 -1.60 -10.62 -26.31
N ARG A 409 -1.56 -11.89 -25.92
CA ARG A 409 -2.78 -12.68 -25.68
C ARG A 409 -3.67 -12.02 -24.62
N THR A 410 -3.10 -11.65 -23.49
CA THR A 410 -3.81 -11.01 -22.37
C THR A 410 -4.40 -9.67 -22.78
N ALA A 411 -3.65 -8.83 -23.51
CA ALA A 411 -4.15 -7.54 -24.00
C ALA A 411 -5.35 -7.70 -24.93
N HIS A 412 -5.30 -8.65 -25.89
CA HIS A 412 -6.42 -8.92 -26.78
C HIS A 412 -7.65 -9.49 -26.04
N GLU A 413 -7.46 -10.27 -24.98
CA GLU A 413 -8.54 -10.67 -24.10
C GLU A 413 -9.15 -9.45 -23.39
N LEU A 414 -8.33 -8.57 -22.81
CA LEU A 414 -8.77 -7.36 -22.11
C LEU A 414 -9.50 -6.35 -23.01
N GLN A 415 -9.18 -6.28 -24.31
CA GLN A 415 -9.95 -5.48 -25.25
C GLN A 415 -11.42 -5.94 -25.31
N ARG A 416 -11.67 -7.24 -25.12
CA ARG A 416 -13.02 -7.83 -25.17
C ARG A 416 -13.68 -7.83 -23.78
N VAL A 417 -12.99 -8.28 -22.74
CA VAL A 417 -13.56 -8.45 -21.40
C VAL A 417 -13.42 -7.21 -20.52
N GLY A 418 -12.43 -6.35 -20.78
CA GLY A 418 -12.12 -5.18 -19.97
C GLY A 418 -13.32 -4.26 -19.69
N PRO A 419 -14.19 -3.93 -20.66
CA PRO A 419 -15.39 -3.13 -20.42
C PRO A 419 -16.38 -3.74 -19.41
N HIS A 420 -16.36 -5.07 -19.21
CA HIS A 420 -17.19 -5.77 -18.24
C HIS A 420 -16.61 -5.80 -16.84
N ILE A 421 -15.28 -5.71 -16.70
CA ILE A 421 -14.58 -5.90 -15.42
C ILE A 421 -13.98 -4.62 -14.85
N VAL A 422 -13.70 -3.60 -15.67
CA VAL A 422 -13.14 -2.33 -15.21
C VAL A 422 -14.10 -1.64 -14.25
N GLY A 423 -13.56 -1.06 -13.18
CA GLY A 423 -14.36 -0.36 -12.16
C GLY A 423 -15.28 -1.31 -11.37
N MET A 424 -14.95 -2.60 -11.33
CA MET A 424 -15.63 -3.58 -10.49
C MET A 424 -15.54 -3.14 -9.02
N LYS A 425 -16.63 -3.24 -8.30
CA LYS A 425 -16.70 -2.97 -6.86
C LYS A 425 -16.65 -4.28 -6.09
N LYS A 426 -15.63 -4.43 -5.25
CA LYS A 426 -15.59 -5.48 -4.24
C LYS A 426 -16.36 -5.04 -2.99
N HIS A 427 -16.84 -6.00 -2.23
CA HIS A 427 -17.43 -5.79 -0.91
C HIS A 427 -16.81 -6.80 0.06
N SER A 428 -16.41 -6.31 1.20
CA SER A 428 -15.88 -7.15 2.28
C SER A 428 -16.68 -6.96 3.57
N ASP A 429 -17.00 -8.07 4.22
CA ASP A 429 -17.57 -8.10 5.57
C ASP A 429 -16.48 -8.17 6.66
N VAL A 430 -15.20 -8.28 6.29
CA VAL A 430 -14.05 -8.44 7.17
C VAL A 430 -13.07 -7.29 6.97
N ALA A 431 -12.56 -6.73 8.06
CA ALA A 431 -11.49 -5.74 8.01
C ALA A 431 -10.30 -6.14 8.88
N ILE A 432 -9.10 -5.75 8.45
CA ILE A 432 -7.84 -5.86 9.21
C ILE A 432 -7.39 -4.46 9.59
N LEU A 433 -7.15 -4.21 10.88
CA LEU A 433 -6.65 -2.92 11.34
C LEU A 433 -5.14 -2.85 11.13
N TRP A 434 -4.71 -1.96 10.24
CA TRP A 434 -3.31 -1.67 9.99
C TRP A 434 -2.85 -0.48 10.82
N SER A 435 -1.83 -0.64 11.65
CA SER A 435 -1.27 0.42 12.48
C SER A 435 0.21 0.64 12.14
N ARG A 436 0.52 1.70 11.40
CA ARG A 436 1.90 2.08 11.07
C ARG A 436 2.74 2.37 12.32
N ASP A 437 2.15 2.98 13.34
CA ASP A 437 2.81 3.22 14.62
C ASP A 437 3.18 1.93 15.35
N SER A 438 2.28 0.93 15.35
CA SER A 438 2.58 -0.39 15.94
C SER A 438 3.66 -1.12 15.14
N ALA A 439 3.62 -1.06 13.80
CA ALA A 439 4.65 -1.62 12.94
C ALA A 439 6.02 -1.01 13.25
N ASN A 440 6.11 0.32 13.33
CA ASN A 440 7.34 1.02 13.66
C ASN A 440 7.82 0.71 15.08
N ALA A 441 6.92 0.71 16.07
CA ALA A 441 7.29 0.41 17.46
C ALA A 441 7.79 -1.02 17.63
N ILE A 442 7.14 -2.00 17.03
CA ILE A 442 7.56 -3.40 17.07
C ILE A 442 8.93 -3.59 16.38
N SER A 443 9.31 -2.76 15.42
CA SER A 443 10.63 -2.85 14.80
C SER A 443 11.79 -2.53 15.77
N PHE A 444 11.56 -1.68 16.77
CA PHE A 444 12.56 -1.38 17.81
C PHE A 444 12.24 -1.99 19.18
N MET A 445 11.05 -2.58 19.35
CA MET A 445 10.61 -3.35 20.52
C MET A 445 10.01 -4.69 20.08
N PRO A 446 10.81 -5.55 19.42
CA PRO A 446 10.31 -6.78 18.81
C PRO A 446 9.79 -7.77 19.84
N PHE A 447 8.88 -8.65 19.43
CA PHE A 447 8.37 -9.76 20.25
C PHE A 447 9.07 -11.09 19.96
N GLY A 448 9.88 -11.16 18.93
CA GLY A 448 10.71 -12.33 18.57
C GLY A 448 11.99 -11.87 17.88
N GLY A 449 13.00 -12.73 17.85
CA GLY A 449 14.29 -12.41 17.21
C GLY A 449 14.17 -12.34 15.71
N ASP A 450 14.03 -13.50 15.08
CA ASP A 450 13.96 -13.63 13.62
C ASP A 450 12.57 -14.13 13.21
N VAL A 451 11.58 -13.27 13.23
CA VAL A 451 10.26 -13.56 12.69
C VAL A 451 10.32 -13.33 11.17
N PRO A 452 10.32 -14.39 10.35
CA PRO A 452 10.41 -14.22 8.90
C PRO A 452 9.15 -13.57 8.36
N ALA A 453 9.30 -12.58 7.49
CA ALA A 453 8.17 -12.09 6.71
C ALA A 453 7.83 -13.09 5.60
N ARG A 454 6.54 -13.27 5.34
CA ARG A 454 6.03 -13.96 4.16
C ARG A 454 6.13 -13.01 2.96
N SER A 455 7.33 -12.78 2.50
CA SER A 455 7.59 -11.88 1.39
C SER A 455 8.82 -12.37 0.64
N TRP A 456 8.84 -12.16 -0.66
CA TRP A 456 10.02 -12.37 -1.48
C TRP A 456 11.21 -11.47 -1.07
N THR A 457 10.98 -10.42 -0.28
CA THR A 457 12.00 -9.46 0.17
C THR A 457 12.77 -9.89 1.42
N HIS A 458 12.52 -11.04 2.00
CA HIS A 458 13.18 -11.52 3.23
C HIS A 458 13.19 -10.51 4.39
N SER A 459 12.13 -9.75 4.55
CA SER A 459 11.97 -8.83 5.69
C SER A 459 11.86 -9.61 7.01
N THR A 460 12.43 -9.10 8.09
CA THR A 460 12.28 -9.61 9.47
C THR A 460 11.33 -8.73 10.29
N ASP A 461 10.37 -8.07 9.66
CA ASP A 461 9.38 -7.21 10.31
C ASP A 461 8.26 -8.07 10.91
N GLY A 462 8.35 -8.32 12.21
CA GLY A 462 7.41 -9.20 12.91
C GLY A 462 5.94 -8.72 12.86
N TYR A 463 5.68 -7.42 12.79
CA TYR A 463 4.31 -6.90 12.65
C TYR A 463 3.77 -7.19 11.24
N LEU A 464 4.56 -6.89 10.22
CA LEU A 464 4.20 -7.16 8.84
C LEU A 464 3.98 -8.65 8.60
N SER A 465 4.85 -9.50 9.17
CA SER A 465 4.71 -10.96 9.08
C SER A 465 3.37 -11.44 9.66
N LEU A 466 2.99 -10.93 10.84
CA LEU A 466 1.72 -11.27 11.48
C LEU A 466 0.52 -10.85 10.60
N VAL A 467 0.56 -9.64 10.03
CA VAL A 467 -0.51 -9.15 9.14
C VAL A 467 -0.58 -9.99 7.87
N GLN A 468 0.56 -10.34 7.29
CA GLN A 468 0.63 -11.18 6.09
C GLN A 468 0.08 -12.59 6.33
N GLU A 469 0.42 -13.21 7.47
CA GLU A 469 -0.10 -14.54 7.82
C GLU A 469 -1.62 -14.53 8.08
N ILE A 470 -2.12 -13.50 8.76
CA ILE A 470 -3.56 -13.32 8.98
C ILE A 470 -4.30 -13.13 7.66
N HIS A 471 -3.81 -12.23 6.79
CA HIS A 471 -4.43 -12.00 5.48
C HIS A 471 -4.38 -13.26 4.62
N HIS A 472 -3.26 -13.97 4.61
CA HIS A 472 -3.14 -15.23 3.87
C HIS A 472 -4.10 -16.31 4.38
N SER A 473 -4.30 -16.40 5.70
CA SER A 473 -5.32 -17.31 6.27
C SER A 473 -6.74 -16.98 5.78
N LEU A 474 -7.09 -15.69 5.65
CA LEU A 474 -8.36 -15.28 5.04
C LEU A 474 -8.42 -15.61 3.55
N TYR A 475 -7.31 -15.39 2.84
CA TYR A 475 -7.18 -15.71 1.43
C TYR A 475 -7.40 -17.21 1.15
N GLU A 476 -6.77 -18.10 1.94
CA GLU A 476 -6.99 -19.55 1.87
C GLU A 476 -8.45 -19.95 2.16
N LEU A 477 -9.14 -19.17 3.00
CA LEU A 477 -10.55 -19.35 3.26
C LEU A 477 -11.47 -18.74 2.19
N ASN A 478 -10.93 -18.16 1.12
CA ASN A 478 -11.70 -17.41 0.13
C ASN A 478 -12.62 -16.35 0.79
N ILE A 479 -12.05 -15.61 1.75
CA ILE A 479 -12.70 -14.50 2.45
C ILE A 479 -12.01 -13.21 2.05
N ASP A 480 -12.69 -12.36 1.31
CA ASP A 480 -12.20 -11.02 0.97
C ASP A 480 -12.10 -10.15 2.23
N SER A 481 -11.05 -9.31 2.32
CA SER A 481 -10.87 -8.37 3.41
C SER A 481 -10.59 -6.96 2.91
N ASP A 482 -10.89 -5.96 3.74
CA ASP A 482 -10.43 -4.59 3.59
C ASP A 482 -9.46 -4.26 4.72
N PHE A 483 -8.69 -3.17 4.55
CA PHE A 483 -7.91 -2.59 5.63
C PHE A 483 -8.64 -1.38 6.22
N VAL A 484 -8.52 -1.23 7.53
CA VAL A 484 -8.92 -0.04 8.26
C VAL A 484 -7.76 0.50 9.08
N PHE A 485 -7.79 1.78 9.43
CA PHE A 485 -6.67 2.48 10.03
C PHE A 485 -7.07 3.01 11.42
N PRO A 486 -6.11 3.40 12.27
CA PRO A 486 -6.40 3.99 13.58
C PRO A 486 -7.32 5.22 13.51
N GLU A 487 -7.31 5.94 12.40
CA GLU A 487 -8.13 7.11 12.12
C GLU A 487 -9.58 6.78 11.73
N THR A 488 -9.87 5.53 11.36
CA THR A 488 -11.23 5.06 11.01
C THR A 488 -12.17 5.28 12.19
N GLN A 489 -13.23 6.05 11.99
CA GLN A 489 -14.15 6.43 13.06
C GLN A 489 -15.26 5.42 13.30
N ASP A 490 -15.63 4.64 12.30
CA ASP A 490 -16.74 3.69 12.34
C ASP A 490 -16.35 2.36 11.67
N PHE A 491 -16.46 1.27 12.40
CA PHE A 491 -16.20 -0.10 11.93
C PHE A 491 -17.49 -0.87 11.59
N SER A 492 -18.67 -0.24 11.73
CA SER A 492 -19.98 -0.92 11.61
C SER A 492 -20.28 -1.48 10.23
N ALA A 493 -19.54 -1.07 9.20
CA ALA A 493 -19.64 -1.65 7.86
C ALA A 493 -19.16 -3.12 7.80
N TYR A 494 -18.37 -3.55 8.76
CA TYR A 494 -17.79 -4.89 8.81
C TYR A 494 -18.45 -5.73 9.90
N LYS A 495 -18.56 -7.04 9.68
CA LYS A 495 -19.02 -8.01 10.70
C LYS A 495 -17.89 -8.48 11.58
N VAL A 496 -16.67 -8.60 11.01
CA VAL A 496 -15.47 -9.04 11.71
C VAL A 496 -14.39 -7.98 11.56
N LEU A 497 -13.76 -7.60 12.68
CA LEU A 497 -12.59 -6.74 12.74
C LEU A 497 -11.41 -7.53 13.33
N ILE A 498 -10.34 -7.69 12.56
CA ILE A 498 -9.11 -8.31 13.03
C ILE A 498 -8.11 -7.23 13.41
N VAL A 499 -7.52 -7.35 14.60
CA VAL A 499 -6.65 -6.34 15.20
C VAL A 499 -5.29 -6.98 15.54
N PRO A 500 -4.36 -7.01 14.57
CA PRO A 500 -3.03 -7.59 14.78
C PRO A 500 -2.20 -6.70 15.70
N ALA A 501 -1.63 -7.24 16.78
CA ALA A 501 -0.64 -6.65 17.67
C ALA A 501 -0.71 -5.10 17.77
N LEU A 502 -1.87 -4.55 18.12
CA LEU A 502 -2.09 -3.10 18.27
C LEU A 502 -1.31 -2.56 19.49
N TYR A 503 0.02 -2.58 19.35
CA TYR A 503 0.96 -2.25 20.41
C TYR A 503 0.89 -0.78 20.81
N ILE A 504 0.85 0.12 19.82
CA ILE A 504 0.68 1.57 20.01
C ILE A 504 -0.77 1.95 19.71
N SER A 505 -1.43 2.57 20.69
CA SER A 505 -2.79 3.06 20.52
C SER A 505 -3.12 4.15 21.53
N ASP A 506 -3.98 5.09 21.16
CA ASP A 506 -4.63 5.96 22.14
C ASP A 506 -5.85 5.28 22.78
N ASP A 507 -6.36 5.86 23.85
CA ASP A 507 -7.51 5.32 24.55
C ASP A 507 -8.82 5.49 23.75
N ALA A 508 -8.88 6.45 22.83
CA ALA A 508 -10.04 6.70 21.98
C ALA A 508 -10.23 5.57 20.96
N LEU A 509 -9.16 5.09 20.34
CA LEU A 509 -9.20 3.93 19.43
C LEU A 509 -9.62 2.66 20.18
N LEU A 510 -9.02 2.40 21.35
CA LEU A 510 -9.38 1.23 22.16
C LEU A 510 -10.86 1.27 22.59
N LYS A 511 -11.37 2.46 22.88
CA LYS A 511 -12.79 2.64 23.16
C LYS A 511 -13.66 2.38 21.93
N ARG A 512 -13.28 2.88 20.74
CA ARG A 512 -14.04 2.60 19.51
C ARG A 512 -14.11 1.10 19.23
N ILE A 513 -13.01 0.36 19.42
CA ILE A 513 -12.99 -1.10 19.27
C ILE A 513 -13.94 -1.76 20.30
N SER A 514 -13.88 -1.34 21.58
CA SER A 514 -14.78 -1.87 22.61
C SER A 514 -16.25 -1.57 22.31
N ASP A 515 -16.57 -0.36 21.84
CA ASP A 515 -17.92 0.03 21.44
C ASP A 515 -18.41 -0.78 20.24
N TYR A 516 -17.54 -1.07 19.26
CA TYR A 516 -17.85 -1.92 18.11
C TYR A 516 -18.25 -3.34 18.56
N VAL A 517 -17.49 -3.96 19.48
CA VAL A 517 -17.87 -5.26 20.06
C VAL A 517 -19.22 -5.16 20.78
N LYS A 518 -19.39 -4.16 21.63
CA LYS A 518 -20.63 -3.94 22.40
C LYS A 518 -21.87 -3.85 21.51
N ASN A 519 -21.71 -3.30 20.31
CA ASN A 519 -22.79 -3.09 19.33
C ASN A 519 -23.01 -4.26 18.36
N GLY A 520 -22.32 -5.38 18.55
CA GLY A 520 -22.58 -6.62 17.78
C GLY A 520 -21.48 -7.05 16.82
N GLY A 521 -20.34 -6.31 16.77
CA GLY A 521 -19.19 -6.71 15.98
C GLY A 521 -18.42 -7.88 16.60
N HIS A 522 -17.77 -8.67 15.75
CA HIS A 522 -16.86 -9.72 16.16
C HIS A 522 -15.42 -9.22 16.01
N VAL A 523 -14.62 -9.28 17.08
CA VAL A 523 -13.20 -8.89 17.06
C VAL A 523 -12.33 -10.12 17.25
N VAL A 524 -11.30 -10.26 16.41
CA VAL A 524 -10.13 -11.11 16.64
C VAL A 524 -8.98 -10.18 16.94
N MET A 525 -8.38 -10.30 18.12
CA MET A 525 -7.31 -9.43 18.56
C MET A 525 -6.11 -10.27 18.98
N THR A 526 -4.90 -9.85 18.60
CA THR A 526 -3.72 -10.61 18.97
C THR A 526 -2.92 -9.93 20.09
N PHE A 527 -1.95 -10.65 20.60
CA PHE A 527 -1.05 -10.28 21.69
C PHE A 527 -0.48 -8.85 21.56
N LYS A 528 0.00 -8.28 22.65
CA LYS A 528 0.51 -6.89 22.80
C LYS A 528 -0.51 -5.77 22.53
N SER A 529 -1.75 -6.08 22.15
CA SER A 529 -2.76 -5.05 21.90
C SER A 529 -3.12 -4.28 23.15
N GLY A 530 -3.16 -2.94 23.05
CA GLY A 530 -3.47 -2.04 24.17
C GLY A 530 -2.35 -1.91 25.21
N PHE A 531 -1.12 -2.40 24.93
CA PHE A 531 -0.02 -2.42 25.89
C PHE A 531 0.63 -1.05 26.10
N ALA A 532 0.95 -0.32 25.04
CA ALA A 532 1.56 1.01 25.11
C ALA A 532 0.60 2.09 24.59
N ASN A 533 0.77 3.32 25.10
CA ASN A 533 0.02 4.47 24.65
C ASN A 533 0.63 5.11 23.39
N GLU A 534 0.03 6.20 22.90
CA GLU A 534 0.45 6.96 21.72
C GLU A 534 1.87 7.57 21.79
N ASN A 535 2.49 7.59 22.99
CA ASN A 535 3.86 8.04 23.21
C ASN A 535 4.86 6.89 23.39
N SER A 536 4.47 5.65 23.04
CA SER A 536 5.27 4.43 23.27
C SER A 536 5.56 4.14 24.75
N ALA A 537 4.78 4.69 25.66
CA ALA A 537 4.87 4.44 27.08
C ALA A 537 3.90 3.32 27.48
N VAL A 538 4.40 2.32 28.23
CA VAL A 538 3.55 1.25 28.75
C VAL A 538 2.53 1.83 29.72
N ARG A 539 1.27 1.42 29.60
CA ARG A 539 0.21 1.86 30.47
C ARG A 539 0.42 1.38 31.92
N TRP A 540 0.19 2.27 32.91
CA TRP A 540 0.33 1.97 34.34
C TRP A 540 -0.83 1.16 34.90
N ILE A 541 -1.69 0.62 34.06
CA ILE A 541 -2.80 -0.24 34.42
C ILE A 541 -2.58 -1.65 33.90
N ARG A 542 -3.18 -2.64 34.53
CA ARG A 542 -3.02 -4.03 34.12
C ARG A 542 -3.48 -4.23 32.68
N ALA A 543 -2.64 -4.88 31.87
CA ALA A 543 -2.92 -5.17 30.47
C ALA A 543 -4.18 -6.07 30.32
N PRO A 544 -4.95 -5.93 29.25
CA PRO A 544 -4.79 -5.07 28.09
C PRO A 544 -5.32 -3.62 28.27
N GLY A 545 -5.21 -3.07 29.47
CA GLY A 545 -5.55 -1.67 29.75
C GLY A 545 -7.04 -1.35 29.58
N PRO A 546 -7.41 -0.33 28.79
CA PRO A 546 -8.81 0.05 28.59
C PRO A 546 -9.68 -1.04 27.95
N LEU A 547 -9.07 -2.02 27.28
CA LEU A 547 -9.78 -3.15 26.67
C LEU A 547 -10.20 -4.23 27.68
N ARG A 548 -9.73 -4.19 28.93
CA ARG A 548 -9.89 -5.26 29.92
C ARG A 548 -11.34 -5.70 30.10
N GLU A 549 -12.29 -4.76 30.12
CA GLU A 549 -13.71 -5.08 30.28
C GLU A 549 -14.26 -5.82 29.03
N ALA A 550 -13.97 -5.29 27.84
CA ALA A 550 -14.41 -5.91 26.59
C ALA A 550 -13.71 -7.26 26.33
N ALA A 551 -12.45 -7.37 26.70
CA ALA A 551 -11.65 -8.59 26.56
C ALA A 551 -11.99 -9.66 27.62
N GLY A 552 -12.47 -9.26 28.80
CA GLY A 552 -12.89 -10.16 29.88
C GLY A 552 -11.74 -10.88 30.59
N PHE A 553 -10.52 -10.42 30.41
CA PHE A 553 -9.32 -10.95 31.05
C PHE A 553 -8.31 -9.84 31.37
N SER A 554 -7.28 -10.19 32.12
CA SER A 554 -6.09 -9.36 32.30
C SER A 554 -4.82 -10.21 32.29
N TYR A 555 -3.65 -9.57 32.09
CA TYR A 555 -2.36 -10.24 32.25
C TYR A 555 -1.30 -9.30 32.85
N GLN A 556 -0.24 -9.87 33.44
CA GLN A 556 0.87 -9.16 34.04
C GLN A 556 2.22 -9.70 33.59
N GLU A 557 2.26 -10.95 33.13
CA GLU A 557 3.46 -11.65 32.74
C GLU A 557 3.34 -12.17 31.30
N PHE A 558 4.48 -12.28 30.64
CA PHE A 558 4.62 -12.83 29.31
C PHE A 558 6.02 -13.45 29.15
N SER A 559 6.20 -14.27 28.14
CA SER A 559 7.48 -14.89 27.82
C SER A 559 7.72 -14.91 26.31
N ASN A 560 8.97 -14.78 25.90
CA ASN A 560 9.37 -15.29 24.60
C ASN A 560 9.35 -16.83 24.63
N LEU A 561 9.08 -17.42 23.49
CA LEU A 561 9.16 -18.87 23.29
C LEU A 561 10.43 -19.19 22.50
N GLU A 562 11.39 -19.88 23.16
CA GLU A 562 12.62 -20.32 22.52
C GLU A 562 12.34 -21.45 21.49
N HIS A 563 11.32 -22.26 21.78
CA HIS A 563 10.85 -23.33 20.91
C HIS A 563 9.32 -23.21 20.77
N PRO A 564 8.75 -23.62 19.62
CA PRO A 564 7.32 -23.68 19.46
C PRO A 564 6.69 -24.58 20.55
N LEU A 565 5.52 -24.20 21.04
CA LEU A 565 4.67 -25.02 21.90
C LEU A 565 3.43 -25.47 21.12
N THR A 566 2.71 -26.46 21.64
CA THR A 566 1.39 -26.83 21.14
C THR A 566 0.30 -26.26 22.07
N LEU A 567 -0.91 -26.16 21.56
CA LEU A 567 -2.11 -25.95 22.38
C LEU A 567 -2.58 -27.32 22.91
N LYS A 568 -2.88 -27.35 24.20
CA LYS A 568 -3.30 -28.57 24.90
C LYS A 568 -4.60 -29.14 24.31
N ASP A 569 -4.63 -30.45 24.09
CA ASP A 569 -5.78 -31.19 23.58
C ASP A 569 -6.24 -30.80 22.14
N ASP A 570 -5.42 -30.06 21.42
CA ASP A 570 -5.65 -29.62 20.01
C ASP A 570 -7.10 -29.15 19.75
N PRO A 571 -7.55 -28.05 20.35
CA PRO A 571 -8.95 -27.64 20.32
C PRO A 571 -9.48 -27.22 18.95
N PHE A 572 -8.58 -26.97 18.00
CA PHE A 572 -8.91 -26.57 16.62
C PHE A 572 -8.69 -27.71 15.60
N HIS A 573 -8.23 -28.89 16.05
CA HIS A 573 -7.96 -30.07 15.23
C HIS A 573 -6.89 -29.85 14.15
N ALA A 574 -5.91 -28.99 14.42
CA ALA A 574 -4.82 -28.65 13.51
C ALA A 574 -3.73 -29.74 13.41
N GLY A 575 -3.77 -30.78 14.25
CA GLY A 575 -2.83 -31.92 14.20
C GLY A 575 -1.38 -31.48 14.40
N SER A 576 -0.50 -31.78 13.43
CA SER A 576 0.93 -31.40 13.47
C SER A 576 1.15 -29.89 13.43
N ASP A 577 0.18 -29.14 12.93
CA ASP A 577 0.25 -27.69 12.75
C ASP A 577 -0.29 -26.91 13.96
N ASN A 578 -0.77 -27.62 14.99
CA ASN A 578 -1.13 -27.06 16.29
C ASN A 578 0.12 -26.51 16.99
N GLN A 579 0.63 -25.35 16.53
CA GLN A 579 1.84 -24.71 17.06
C GLN A 579 1.64 -23.24 17.36
N VAL A 580 2.24 -22.80 18.47
CA VAL A 580 2.36 -21.38 18.85
C VAL A 580 3.84 -21.02 18.99
N LYS A 581 4.23 -19.80 18.60
CA LYS A 581 5.62 -19.42 18.38
C LYS A 581 5.93 -18.06 19.00
N TYR A 582 7.18 -17.77 19.20
CA TYR A 582 7.80 -16.46 19.49
C TYR A 582 7.37 -15.80 20.82
N TRP A 583 6.07 -15.75 21.15
CA TRP A 583 5.52 -14.97 22.25
C TRP A 583 4.37 -15.68 22.96
N ALA A 584 4.29 -15.56 24.28
CA ALA A 584 3.20 -16.07 25.10
C ALA A 584 2.83 -15.06 26.20
N GLU A 585 1.57 -14.68 26.29
CA GLU A 585 0.99 -13.92 27.39
C GLU A 585 0.26 -14.86 28.35
N PHE A 586 0.35 -14.57 29.66
CA PHE A 586 -0.26 -15.42 30.69
C PHE A 586 -1.61 -14.83 31.11
N LEU A 587 -2.65 -15.18 30.34
CA LEU A 587 -3.97 -14.61 30.47
C LEU A 587 -4.65 -15.07 31.77
N MET A 588 -5.24 -14.15 32.51
CA MET A 588 -6.03 -14.40 33.71
C MET A 588 -7.47 -14.01 33.43
N THR A 589 -8.32 -15.01 33.17
CA THR A 589 -9.73 -14.79 32.84
C THR A 589 -10.50 -14.17 34.00
N GLU A 590 -11.37 -13.22 33.70
CA GLU A 590 -12.30 -12.56 34.62
C GLU A 590 -13.75 -12.90 34.25
N HIS A 591 -14.10 -12.66 33.00
CA HIS A 591 -15.40 -12.99 32.39
C HIS A 591 -15.23 -13.79 31.12
N ALA A 592 -14.05 -13.71 30.47
CA ALA A 592 -13.77 -14.43 29.24
C ALA A 592 -13.74 -15.95 29.46
N LYS A 593 -14.23 -16.66 28.49
CA LYS A 593 -14.13 -18.12 28.41
C LYS A 593 -12.74 -18.50 27.88
N PRO A 594 -11.97 -19.36 28.57
CA PRO A 594 -10.76 -19.92 28.02
C PRO A 594 -11.10 -20.87 26.85
N ILE A 595 -10.46 -20.68 25.70
CA ILE A 595 -10.67 -21.53 24.51
C ILE A 595 -9.54 -22.55 24.40
N ALA A 596 -8.29 -22.12 24.60
CA ALA A 596 -7.12 -22.97 24.47
C ALA A 596 -6.09 -22.64 25.55
N PHE A 597 -5.34 -23.66 25.97
CA PHE A 597 -4.24 -23.54 26.94
C PHE A 597 -2.92 -23.94 26.29
N TYR A 598 -1.79 -23.41 26.77
CA TYR A 598 -0.47 -23.88 26.40
C TYR A 598 -0.26 -25.33 26.88
N ASP A 599 0.27 -26.20 26.04
CA ASP A 599 0.75 -27.53 26.47
C ASP A 599 2.18 -27.39 27.00
N HIS A 600 2.29 -26.99 28.26
CA HIS A 600 3.58 -26.75 28.92
C HIS A 600 3.46 -26.94 30.43
N PRO A 601 4.41 -27.56 31.13
CA PRO A 601 4.35 -27.84 32.55
C PRO A 601 4.13 -26.61 33.44
N PHE A 602 4.66 -25.44 33.05
CA PHE A 602 4.53 -24.20 33.78
C PHE A 602 3.45 -23.28 33.17
N PHE A 603 3.49 -23.05 31.83
CA PHE A 603 2.56 -22.13 31.18
C PHE A 603 1.16 -22.69 31.00
N GLY A 604 0.98 -24.02 31.04
CA GLY A 604 -0.30 -24.70 30.80
C GLY A 604 -1.42 -24.41 31.81
N ARG A 605 -1.16 -23.62 32.86
CA ARG A 605 -2.20 -23.13 33.79
C ARG A 605 -2.89 -21.85 33.28
N TRP A 606 -2.35 -21.18 32.27
CA TRP A 606 -2.94 -19.99 31.67
C TRP A 606 -3.47 -20.28 30.25
N PRO A 607 -4.63 -19.73 29.92
CA PRO A 607 -5.10 -19.77 28.53
C PRO A 607 -4.13 -19.05 27.59
N ALA A 608 -3.97 -19.60 26.40
CA ALA A 608 -3.34 -18.96 25.25
C ALA A 608 -4.35 -18.16 24.43
N ILE A 609 -5.61 -18.66 24.36
CA ILE A 609 -6.70 -18.04 23.61
C ILE A 609 -7.93 -17.96 24.51
N THR A 610 -8.58 -16.80 24.49
CA THR A 610 -9.83 -16.54 25.23
C THR A 610 -10.87 -15.91 24.33
N GLU A 611 -12.15 -16.12 24.64
CA GLU A 611 -13.27 -15.43 23.99
C GLU A 611 -14.19 -14.82 25.07
N ASN A 612 -14.62 -13.59 24.85
CA ASN A 612 -15.56 -12.89 25.72
C ASN A 612 -16.77 -12.38 24.94
N ASP A 613 -17.96 -12.64 25.45
CA ASP A 613 -19.19 -12.00 24.99
C ASP A 613 -19.29 -10.62 25.67
N TYR A 614 -19.34 -9.54 24.88
CA TYR A 614 -19.44 -8.18 25.38
C TYR A 614 -20.52 -7.40 24.64
N GLY A 615 -21.60 -7.06 25.33
CA GLY A 615 -22.79 -6.50 24.68
C GLY A 615 -23.46 -7.53 23.74
N SER A 616 -23.53 -7.21 22.47
CA SER A 616 -24.11 -8.10 21.44
C SER A 616 -23.06 -8.79 20.56
N GLY A 617 -21.79 -8.47 20.74
CA GLY A 617 -20.67 -9.00 19.95
C GLY A 617 -19.73 -9.87 20.78
N THR A 618 -18.59 -10.22 20.15
CA THR A 618 -17.57 -11.08 20.79
C THR A 618 -16.17 -10.54 20.53
N LEU A 619 -15.28 -10.77 21.49
CA LEU A 619 -13.85 -10.55 21.35
C LEU A 619 -13.10 -11.84 21.62
N LEU A 620 -12.47 -12.39 20.58
CA LEU A 620 -11.50 -13.46 20.67
C LEU A 620 -10.11 -12.85 20.77
N TYR A 621 -9.33 -13.30 21.76
CA TYR A 621 -7.97 -12.81 21.96
C TYR A 621 -6.96 -13.94 21.89
N GLU A 622 -5.95 -13.75 21.06
CA GLU A 622 -4.82 -14.66 20.87
C GLU A 622 -3.61 -14.09 21.61
N GLY A 623 -3.31 -14.61 22.80
CA GLY A 623 -2.18 -14.20 23.63
C GLY A 623 -0.82 -14.71 23.14
N THR A 624 -0.73 -15.19 21.91
CA THR A 624 0.45 -15.82 21.32
C THR A 624 0.43 -15.68 19.80
N PHE A 625 1.56 -15.95 19.15
CA PHE A 625 1.66 -16.04 17.69
C PHE A 625 1.34 -17.48 17.26
N LEU A 626 0.30 -17.66 16.45
CA LEU A 626 -0.13 -18.96 15.95
C LEU A 626 0.71 -19.38 14.73
N SER A 627 0.83 -20.66 14.45
CA SER A 627 1.25 -21.12 13.12
C SER A 627 0.16 -20.77 12.11
N GLU A 628 0.53 -20.54 10.87
CA GLU A 628 -0.41 -20.12 9.84
C GLU A 628 -1.59 -21.10 9.65
N PRO A 629 -1.42 -22.44 9.57
CA PRO A 629 -2.56 -23.32 9.49
C PRO A 629 -3.46 -23.27 10.73
N LEU A 630 -2.88 -23.12 11.93
CA LEU A 630 -3.66 -22.94 13.15
C LEU A 630 -4.44 -21.61 13.12
N GLN A 631 -3.83 -20.52 12.62
CA GLN A 631 -4.50 -19.24 12.43
C GLN A 631 -5.69 -19.37 11.46
N THR A 632 -5.51 -20.12 10.36
CA THR A 632 -6.57 -20.41 9.39
C THR A 632 -7.74 -21.13 10.05
N ASP A 633 -7.49 -22.14 10.91
CA ASP A 633 -8.55 -22.88 11.61
C ASP A 633 -9.26 -22.02 12.66
N VAL A 634 -8.54 -21.19 13.39
CA VAL A 634 -9.14 -20.22 14.34
C VAL A 634 -10.05 -19.23 13.60
N LEU A 635 -9.55 -18.64 12.51
CA LEU A 635 -10.34 -17.69 11.71
C LEU A 635 -11.54 -18.36 11.05
N ARG A 636 -11.42 -19.60 10.58
CA ARG A 636 -12.56 -20.39 10.06
C ARG A 636 -13.72 -20.43 11.06
N GLY A 637 -13.43 -20.75 12.33
CA GLY A 637 -14.44 -20.77 13.39
C GLY A 637 -15.09 -19.41 13.65
N VAL A 638 -14.31 -18.32 13.56
CA VAL A 638 -14.85 -16.96 13.67
C VAL A 638 -15.74 -16.60 12.49
N MET A 639 -15.31 -16.93 11.25
CA MET A 639 -16.10 -16.67 10.04
C MET A 639 -17.40 -17.48 10.02
N GLU A 640 -17.38 -18.73 10.49
CA GLU A 640 -18.61 -19.55 10.68
C GLU A 640 -19.58 -18.90 11.66
N LYS A 641 -19.09 -18.43 12.82
CA LYS A 641 -19.86 -17.73 13.83
C LYS A 641 -20.47 -16.42 13.30
N ALA A 642 -19.75 -15.70 12.48
CA ALA A 642 -20.18 -14.46 11.82
C ALA A 642 -21.10 -14.70 10.60
N GLY A 643 -21.34 -15.96 10.20
CA GLY A 643 -22.17 -16.32 9.04
C GLY A 643 -21.53 -15.91 7.71
N LEU A 644 -20.21 -15.99 7.60
CA LEU A 644 -19.42 -15.59 6.42
C LEU A 644 -18.89 -16.80 5.63
N THR A 645 -19.29 -18.00 5.95
CA THR A 645 -18.92 -19.21 5.20
C THR A 645 -19.98 -19.64 4.21
N GLY A 646 -19.56 -20.23 3.10
CA GLY A 646 -20.45 -20.64 2.02
C GLY A 646 -19.81 -21.71 1.12
N PRO A 647 -20.19 -21.78 -0.16
CA PRO A 647 -19.67 -22.79 -1.07
C PRO A 647 -18.19 -22.62 -1.44
N ASP A 648 -17.66 -21.39 -1.41
CA ASP A 648 -16.28 -21.13 -1.82
C ASP A 648 -15.25 -21.69 -0.82
N GLN A 649 -15.64 -21.85 0.44
CA GLN A 649 -14.83 -22.50 1.46
C GLN A 649 -14.69 -24.03 1.28
N GLN A 650 -15.41 -24.59 0.28
CA GLN A 650 -15.35 -25.99 -0.12
C GLN A 650 -14.47 -26.21 -1.37
N LEU A 651 -13.88 -25.15 -1.92
CA LEU A 651 -13.01 -25.24 -3.09
C LEU A 651 -11.71 -25.98 -2.77
N PRO A 652 -11.09 -26.64 -3.76
CA PRO A 652 -9.76 -27.22 -3.58
C PRO A 652 -8.74 -26.15 -3.17
N PRO A 653 -7.73 -26.46 -2.36
CA PRO A 653 -6.76 -25.49 -1.85
C PRO A 653 -6.00 -24.69 -2.93
N SER A 654 -5.87 -25.24 -4.15
CA SER A 654 -5.25 -24.54 -5.26
C SER A 654 -6.19 -23.59 -6.02
N VAL A 655 -7.46 -23.53 -5.64
CA VAL A 655 -8.45 -22.68 -6.31
C VAL A 655 -8.84 -21.54 -5.40
N HIS A 656 -8.54 -20.33 -5.84
CA HIS A 656 -9.00 -19.12 -5.19
C HIS A 656 -10.23 -18.54 -5.92
N ALA A 657 -11.20 -18.07 -5.14
CA ALA A 657 -12.39 -17.41 -5.65
C ALA A 657 -12.58 -16.02 -5.04
N THR A 658 -12.86 -15.03 -5.88
CA THR A 658 -13.22 -13.69 -5.42
C THR A 658 -14.38 -13.12 -6.26
N HIS A 659 -15.10 -12.15 -5.72
CA HIS A 659 -16.35 -11.67 -6.29
C HIS A 659 -16.42 -10.15 -6.34
N GLY A 660 -17.26 -9.65 -7.25
CA GLY A 660 -17.53 -8.22 -7.31
C GLY A 660 -18.81 -7.92 -8.08
N ILE A 661 -19.13 -6.65 -8.14
CA ILE A 661 -20.25 -6.12 -8.95
C ILE A 661 -19.65 -5.15 -9.97
N ASN A 662 -19.90 -5.41 -11.24
CA ASN A 662 -19.41 -4.53 -12.30
C ASN A 662 -20.26 -3.26 -12.42
N ARG A 663 -19.81 -2.32 -13.27
CA ARG A 663 -20.53 -1.05 -13.51
C ARG A 663 -21.93 -1.23 -14.14
N LEU A 664 -22.24 -2.41 -14.68
CA LEU A 664 -23.53 -2.77 -15.23
C LEU A 664 -24.49 -3.34 -14.16
N GLY A 665 -24.03 -3.43 -12.90
CA GLY A 665 -24.79 -3.99 -11.79
C GLY A 665 -24.87 -5.52 -11.77
N LYS A 666 -24.06 -6.20 -12.59
CA LYS A 666 -23.98 -7.64 -12.65
C LYS A 666 -22.92 -8.18 -11.71
N ARG A 667 -23.19 -9.34 -11.13
CA ARG A 667 -22.21 -10.04 -10.30
C ARG A 667 -21.16 -10.71 -11.17
N LEU A 668 -19.91 -10.60 -10.75
CA LEU A 668 -18.75 -11.25 -11.33
C LEU A 668 -18.20 -12.25 -10.33
N HIS A 669 -17.82 -13.43 -10.82
CA HIS A 669 -17.17 -14.48 -10.05
C HIS A 669 -15.89 -14.87 -10.76
N PHE A 670 -14.76 -14.67 -10.11
CA PHE A 670 -13.45 -15.06 -10.59
C PHE A 670 -13.03 -16.35 -9.88
N TYR A 671 -12.53 -17.31 -10.63
CA TYR A 671 -11.95 -18.55 -10.12
C TYR A 671 -10.56 -18.72 -10.74
N PHE A 672 -9.54 -18.83 -9.91
CA PHE A 672 -8.15 -19.00 -10.31
C PHE A 672 -7.67 -20.38 -9.93
N ASN A 673 -6.84 -21.00 -10.76
CA ASN A 673 -6.19 -22.28 -10.45
C ASN A 673 -4.68 -22.10 -10.34
N TYR A 674 -4.20 -21.78 -9.17
CA TYR A 674 -2.77 -21.60 -8.87
C TYR A 674 -2.06 -22.95 -8.72
N SER A 675 -2.16 -23.81 -9.74
CA SER A 675 -1.45 -25.08 -9.74
C SER A 675 -1.07 -25.57 -11.14
N SER A 676 -0.09 -26.46 -11.19
CA SER A 676 0.35 -27.14 -12.42
C SER A 676 -0.57 -28.28 -12.88
N ALA A 677 -1.71 -28.51 -12.21
CA ALA A 677 -2.68 -29.54 -12.55
C ALA A 677 -4.05 -28.94 -12.92
N ALA A 678 -4.76 -29.55 -13.84
CA ALA A 678 -6.14 -29.15 -14.13
C ALA A 678 -7.06 -29.51 -12.94
N VAL A 679 -7.92 -28.58 -12.55
CA VAL A 679 -8.86 -28.74 -11.44
C VAL A 679 -10.30 -28.60 -11.90
N LYS A 680 -11.20 -29.38 -11.32
CA LYS A 680 -12.65 -29.27 -11.57
C LYS A 680 -13.34 -28.73 -10.33
N ILE A 681 -14.20 -27.73 -10.53
CA ILE A 681 -15.02 -27.12 -9.49
C ILE A 681 -16.49 -27.13 -9.92
N THR A 682 -17.38 -27.10 -8.96
CA THR A 682 -18.82 -26.92 -9.22
C THR A 682 -19.18 -25.46 -8.99
N TYR A 683 -19.67 -24.79 -10.01
CA TYR A 683 -20.11 -23.38 -9.92
C TYR A 683 -21.44 -23.27 -9.14
N PRO A 684 -21.48 -22.56 -7.99
CA PRO A 684 -22.64 -22.62 -7.09
C PRO A 684 -23.66 -21.52 -7.29
N TYR A 685 -23.36 -20.49 -8.10
CA TYR A 685 -24.11 -19.25 -8.19
C TYR A 685 -25.15 -19.25 -9.33
N GLY A 686 -25.69 -18.08 -9.68
CA GLY A 686 -26.71 -17.91 -10.73
C GLY A 686 -26.16 -18.25 -12.13
N ALA A 687 -27.07 -18.56 -13.06
CA ALA A 687 -26.65 -18.79 -14.44
C ALA A 687 -26.00 -17.51 -15.04
N GLY A 688 -24.96 -17.69 -15.84
CA GLY A 688 -24.21 -16.59 -16.42
C GLY A 688 -23.46 -16.99 -17.69
N VAL A 689 -22.46 -16.19 -18.04
CA VAL A 689 -21.57 -16.39 -19.17
C VAL A 689 -20.12 -16.29 -18.70
N ASN A 690 -19.27 -17.21 -19.10
CA ASN A 690 -17.82 -17.07 -18.92
C ASN A 690 -17.31 -16.03 -19.92
N LEU A 691 -16.83 -14.89 -19.44
CA LEU A 691 -16.40 -13.77 -20.28
C LEU A 691 -15.21 -14.11 -21.17
N LEU A 692 -14.39 -15.09 -20.80
CA LEU A 692 -13.15 -15.42 -21.53
C LEU A 692 -13.44 -16.19 -22.82
N ASP A 693 -14.41 -17.10 -22.83
CA ASP A 693 -14.74 -17.95 -23.98
C ASP A 693 -16.19 -17.79 -24.47
N GLN A 694 -16.98 -16.94 -23.81
CA GLN A 694 -18.41 -16.69 -24.09
C GLN A 694 -19.30 -17.92 -23.90
N ALA A 695 -18.83 -18.93 -23.20
CA ALA A 695 -19.64 -20.14 -22.94
C ALA A 695 -20.71 -19.86 -21.88
N PRO A 696 -21.96 -20.33 -22.08
CA PRO A 696 -22.98 -20.24 -21.05
C PRO A 696 -22.64 -21.14 -19.87
N VAL A 697 -22.82 -20.64 -18.67
CA VAL A 697 -22.59 -21.38 -17.42
C VAL A 697 -23.88 -21.45 -16.64
N ALA A 698 -24.38 -22.68 -16.43
CA ALA A 698 -25.55 -22.89 -15.60
C ALA A 698 -25.16 -23.02 -14.12
N LYS A 699 -26.08 -22.75 -13.20
CA LYS A 699 -25.93 -23.14 -11.80
C LYS A 699 -25.65 -24.65 -11.72
N THR A 700 -24.66 -25.02 -10.89
CA THR A 700 -24.16 -26.40 -10.75
C THR A 700 -23.37 -26.94 -11.95
N ALA A 701 -23.01 -26.10 -12.91
CA ALA A 701 -22.10 -26.50 -13.99
C ALA A 701 -20.72 -26.87 -13.41
N VAL A 702 -20.09 -27.88 -14.01
CA VAL A 702 -18.70 -28.22 -13.71
C VAL A 702 -17.79 -27.37 -14.59
N LEU A 703 -17.00 -26.52 -13.95
CA LEU A 703 -15.92 -25.76 -14.60
C LEU A 703 -14.65 -26.59 -14.54
N THR A 704 -13.88 -26.64 -15.62
CA THR A 704 -12.55 -27.21 -15.65
C THR A 704 -11.57 -26.08 -15.87
N LEU A 705 -10.73 -25.81 -14.88
CA LEU A 705 -9.64 -24.83 -14.94
C LEU A 705 -8.38 -25.59 -15.33
N ALA A 706 -7.72 -25.17 -16.40
CA ALA A 706 -6.42 -25.71 -16.81
C ALA A 706 -5.33 -25.29 -15.81
N PRO A 707 -4.10 -25.83 -15.88
CA PRO A 707 -2.99 -25.33 -15.10
C PRO A 707 -2.76 -23.83 -15.33
N TRP A 708 -2.58 -23.06 -14.27
CA TRP A 708 -2.34 -21.61 -14.33
C TRP A 708 -3.36 -20.86 -15.21
N ASP A 709 -4.65 -21.13 -14.96
CA ASP A 709 -5.75 -20.62 -15.74
C ASP A 709 -6.91 -20.20 -14.86
N LEU A 710 -7.84 -19.43 -15.42
CA LEU A 710 -8.94 -18.83 -14.68
C LEU A 710 -10.26 -18.87 -15.46
N ALA A 711 -11.36 -18.64 -14.75
CA ALA A 711 -12.68 -18.39 -15.33
C ALA A 711 -13.27 -17.10 -14.72
N ILE A 712 -13.99 -16.32 -15.54
CA ILE A 712 -14.71 -15.11 -15.11
C ILE A 712 -16.16 -15.26 -15.51
N ILE A 713 -17.04 -15.48 -14.56
CA ILE A 713 -18.46 -15.69 -14.80
C ILE A 713 -19.22 -14.40 -14.48
N GLU A 714 -19.86 -13.82 -15.49
CA GLU A 714 -20.83 -12.72 -15.32
C GLU A 714 -22.22 -13.32 -15.21
N GLU A 715 -22.92 -13.10 -14.10
CA GLU A 715 -24.32 -13.52 -13.94
C GLU A 715 -25.25 -12.77 -14.91
N ASN A 716 -26.35 -13.43 -15.35
CA ASN A 716 -27.31 -12.86 -16.30
C ASN A 716 -28.05 -11.61 -15.78
#